data_03c0b649b652fc62d378c506cce286c3
#
_entry.id   03c0b649b652fc62d378c506cce286c3
#
_cell.length_a   1.000
_cell.length_b   1.000
_cell.length_c   1.000
_cell.angle_alpha   90.00
_cell.angle_beta   90.00
_cell.angle_gamma   90.00
#
_symmetry.space_group_name_H-M   'P 1'
#
loop_
_entity.id
_entity.type
_entity.pdbx_description
1 polymer ?
#
loop_
_entity_poly.entity_id
_entity_poly.type
_entity_poly.pdbx_seq_one_letter_code
_entity_poly.pdbx_strand_id
1 'polypeptide(L)'
;MVNFLKTHFGTMLTVLCVLLLFTACSDDEEVIDPFLKTDLIGETINLGSDAVEAFDVKVITNRRDWEIASLGVVQWCSYEIIPDGENAIIRFSVAENEEATQRETEYRLTAPGCQPLKIKIVQLGTEYAILFDQSTPRKVTQEGEEFLLTVTSNVANEPTIEADMEGWVEIIEQPIVTRTFSDKIFKVTVHKNITFQNRTGHIKFVSTALKDPVVFTIIQEKASTEGMGDTKLKVKSAELIEGNVYGNQDVSKTIDGDYSTNYSSASLGSPEANRGHSIIIEYTLEQPENIGYVRLMQRSNNDKNSLFASGGVSVLKEGETTWNEEIGFVAAQTAGAAVDISVNSLQVSKVRVRIDRMTPGIDNVNVALAEFECYQYSDNTNDILEAQKFFTDETYSELKGTVTSESLKEIKTAVIYQLAKELLEGKYDKKFRFSTYHSCKSPEIVAEELTIGSRSIYDNPTGIYFTQGEPVLVFVMYKGASNTPLSLAIADYREGGKKSVISLRGGLNVITPANSGNGYIQYWTRDDAGDTDVDIHFCFGKQIGYWDVRRGDTDATWPEILERAKRSAVDIPNAMMDILGQRVHLQNTVNAFAKCAPNAIQAVVDMHDRMLDFEYLMMGLVKNNAVPANRFFGVRSWGGSPNWNGVCANYPNTEDAMLVPKVFYRKNNVWVFGHEFGHGNQVAQMKGNGWTEVTNNLYCSFAQYMMRNDPLSEGYLRLEHESFKRPGARSALAGGRINAFLNEALVAHKSYFMQVATISTDKPGVWESDPFVKLIPLWQMTMYFMAADIKPDFWPDVHWAAIHDNDKSYSPGRRYVNFMKRAIDASGLNLCGFFEGMGLLKVFDNVKVDDYTVATINITQEMVDEVKAYGEGKPLPSGGMQYISANSVEAFKSKSNVEGTFNSGITKGTDYVTVDHAIWKNVVAFETYKGKELTDICIVGTGEDRKSTRLNSSHWNKSRMPSSA
;
A
#
# COMPACT_ATOMS: atom_id res chain seq x y z
N MET A 1 -4.90 -46.68 -20.02
CA MET A 1 -3.54 -46.36 -19.54
C MET A 1 -3.40 -46.49 -18.02
N VAL A 2 -4.46 -46.74 -17.26
CA VAL A 2 -4.42 -46.92 -15.79
C VAL A 2 -4.29 -48.37 -15.36
N ASN A 3 -4.54 -49.33 -16.27
CA ASN A 3 -4.45 -50.79 -15.96
C ASN A 3 -3.12 -51.44 -16.33
N PHE A 4 -2.16 -50.69 -16.87
CA PHE A 4 -0.82 -51.21 -17.19
C PHE A 4 0.21 -51.04 -16.07
N LEU A 5 -0.08 -50.18 -15.10
CA LEU A 5 0.83 -49.86 -13.99
C LEU A 5 0.61 -50.73 -12.73
N LYS A 6 -0.47 -51.52 -12.65
CA LYS A 6 -0.73 -52.37 -11.47
C LYS A 6 -0.12 -53.79 -11.54
N THR A 7 0.34 -54.24 -12.70
CA THR A 7 0.88 -55.60 -12.88
C THR A 7 2.39 -55.68 -12.79
N HIS A 8 3.12 -54.56 -12.76
CA HIS A 8 4.59 -54.59 -12.72
C HIS A 8 5.15 -54.18 -11.37
N PHE A 9 4.34 -53.68 -10.44
CA PHE A 9 4.82 -53.30 -9.08
C PHE A 9 4.85 -54.51 -8.12
N GLY A 10 4.05 -55.56 -8.41
CA GLY A 10 4.04 -56.79 -7.60
C GLY A 10 5.22 -57.70 -7.83
N THR A 11 5.83 -57.68 -9.02
CA THR A 11 6.93 -58.57 -9.41
C THR A 11 8.31 -58.00 -9.04
N MET A 12 8.39 -56.69 -8.87
CA MET A 12 9.66 -56.03 -8.45
C MET A 12 9.93 -56.13 -6.95
N LEU A 13 8.85 -56.23 -6.14
CA LEU A 13 9.00 -56.36 -4.66
C LEU A 13 9.35 -57.79 -4.24
N THR A 14 8.99 -58.81 -5.06
CA THR A 14 9.34 -60.23 -4.76
C THR A 14 10.75 -60.58 -5.19
N VAL A 15 11.33 -59.88 -6.15
CA VAL A 15 12.72 -60.07 -6.57
C VAL A 15 13.68 -59.36 -5.58
N LEU A 16 13.24 -58.29 -4.94
CA LEU A 16 14.06 -57.58 -3.94
C LEU A 16 14.13 -58.31 -2.58
N CYS A 17 13.12 -59.11 -2.23
CA CYS A 17 13.13 -59.93 -1.00
C CYS A 17 13.88 -61.26 -1.12
N VAL A 18 14.18 -61.73 -2.33
CA VAL A 18 14.95 -63.02 -2.54
C VAL A 18 16.45 -62.76 -2.68
N LEU A 19 16.88 -61.50 -2.92
CA LEU A 19 18.28 -61.10 -3.00
C LEU A 19 18.92 -60.71 -1.65
N LEU A 20 18.14 -60.72 -0.55
CA LEU A 20 18.60 -60.38 0.79
C LEU A 20 18.92 -61.58 1.71
N LEU A 21 18.96 -62.86 1.18
CA LEU A 21 19.19 -64.05 2.01
C LEU A 21 20.43 -64.85 1.67
N PHE A 22 21.33 -64.34 0.85
CA PHE A 22 22.64 -65.02 0.65
C PHE A 22 23.74 -63.97 0.52
N THR A 23 24.27 -63.50 1.62
CA THR A 23 25.68 -63.15 1.86
C THR A 23 25.90 -62.90 3.35
N ALA A 24 26.14 -64.01 4.07
CA ALA A 24 26.93 -63.93 5.30
C ALA A 24 28.31 -64.49 4.94
N CYS A 25 29.33 -63.70 5.34
CA CYS A 25 30.75 -63.96 5.24
C CYS A 25 31.50 -63.49 3.98
N SER A 26 31.98 -62.26 4.06
CA SER A 26 33.35 -61.91 3.63
C SER A 26 33.68 -60.50 4.15
N ASP A 27 34.90 -60.38 4.59
CA ASP A 27 35.57 -59.24 5.18
C ASP A 27 35.06 -57.85 4.77
N ASP A 28 34.64 -57.03 5.75
CA ASP A 28 34.34 -55.63 5.60
C ASP A 28 35.63 -54.83 5.29
N GLU A 29 35.94 -54.68 3.99
CA GLU A 29 36.61 -53.44 3.57
C GLU A 29 35.59 -52.31 3.67
N GLU A 30 35.80 -51.41 4.63
CA GLU A 30 35.07 -50.15 4.67
C GLU A 30 35.21 -49.47 3.30
N VAL A 31 34.13 -49.44 2.50
CA VAL A 31 34.11 -48.66 1.27
C VAL A 31 34.05 -47.19 1.70
N ILE A 32 35.23 -46.59 1.84
CA ILE A 32 35.33 -45.14 2.13
C ILE A 32 34.83 -44.41 0.90
N ASP A 33 33.71 -43.68 1.04
CA ASP A 33 33.16 -42.85 -0.04
C ASP A 33 34.23 -41.89 -0.59
N PRO A 34 34.27 -41.66 -1.91
CA PRO A 34 35.25 -40.74 -2.47
C PRO A 34 35.01 -39.31 -1.94
N PHE A 35 36.06 -38.66 -1.47
CA PHE A 35 35.99 -37.28 -1.00
C PHE A 35 37.14 -36.44 -1.55
N LEU A 36 36.85 -35.14 -1.73
CA LEU A 36 37.82 -34.10 -2.12
C LEU A 36 37.54 -32.86 -1.27
N LYS A 37 38.52 -32.36 -0.57
CA LYS A 37 38.43 -31.18 0.33
C LYS A 37 39.73 -30.38 0.25
N THR A 38 39.69 -29.13 0.72
CA THR A 38 40.88 -28.31 0.94
C THR A 38 40.92 -27.86 2.40
N ASP A 39 42.06 -27.35 2.84
CA ASP A 39 42.26 -26.73 4.15
C ASP A 39 41.84 -25.25 4.19
N LEU A 40 41.16 -24.75 3.14
CA LEU A 40 40.65 -23.39 3.08
C LEU A 40 39.44 -23.21 3.98
N ILE A 41 39.34 -22.04 4.60
CA ILE A 41 38.21 -21.63 5.44
C ILE A 41 37.04 -21.14 4.60
N GLY A 42 37.17 -21.05 3.28
CA GLY A 42 36.14 -20.64 2.35
C GLY A 42 36.54 -21.02 0.93
N GLU A 43 35.75 -20.60 -0.06
CA GLU A 43 36.09 -20.84 -1.46
C GLU A 43 36.96 -19.71 -2.06
N THR A 44 37.13 -18.59 -1.36
CA THR A 44 37.81 -17.38 -1.86
C THR A 44 39.05 -17.08 -1.03
N ILE A 45 40.16 -16.87 -1.70
CA ILE A 45 41.42 -16.40 -1.13
C ILE A 45 41.58 -14.95 -1.55
N ASN A 46 41.56 -14.02 -0.61
CA ASN A 46 41.82 -12.61 -0.83
C ASN A 46 43.28 -12.29 -0.53
N LEU A 47 43.88 -11.45 -1.37
CA LEU A 47 45.27 -11.04 -1.24
C LEU A 47 45.37 -9.50 -1.33
N GLY A 48 46.37 -8.93 -0.65
CA GLY A 48 46.75 -7.53 -0.85
C GLY A 48 47.28 -7.29 -2.26
N SER A 49 47.54 -6.03 -2.58
CA SER A 49 48.09 -5.65 -3.91
C SER A 49 49.49 -6.15 -4.17
N ASP A 50 50.27 -6.39 -3.10
CA ASP A 50 51.68 -6.84 -3.21
C ASP A 50 51.81 -8.22 -3.87
N ALA A 51 52.99 -8.48 -4.45
CA ALA A 51 53.31 -9.81 -4.95
C ALA A 51 53.41 -10.82 -3.80
N VAL A 52 52.84 -12.02 -4.02
CA VAL A 52 52.93 -13.15 -3.09
C VAL A 52 53.79 -14.23 -3.75
N GLU A 53 55.02 -14.41 -3.25
CA GLU A 53 55.97 -15.36 -3.81
C GLU A 53 55.43 -16.80 -3.79
N ALA A 54 54.82 -17.22 -2.69
CA ALA A 54 54.12 -18.48 -2.62
C ALA A 54 53.17 -18.58 -1.42
N PHE A 55 52.00 -19.22 -1.61
CA PHE A 55 51.15 -19.71 -0.53
C PHE A 55 50.60 -21.10 -0.89
N ASP A 56 50.38 -21.90 0.10
CA ASP A 56 50.01 -23.30 -0.04
C ASP A 56 48.55 -23.53 0.30
N VAL A 57 47.87 -24.33 -0.53
CA VAL A 57 46.52 -24.88 -0.28
C VAL A 57 46.65 -26.39 -0.23
N LYS A 58 46.30 -27.00 0.90
CA LYS A 58 46.39 -28.44 1.06
C LYS A 58 45.14 -29.10 0.48
N VAL A 59 45.33 -30.06 -0.43
CA VAL A 59 44.26 -30.92 -0.96
C VAL A 59 44.23 -32.21 -0.14
N ILE A 60 43.10 -32.52 0.44
CA ILE A 60 42.83 -33.69 1.28
C ILE A 60 41.83 -34.56 0.54
N THR A 61 42.28 -35.74 0.10
CA THR A 61 41.44 -36.61 -0.72
C THR A 61 41.89 -38.08 -0.61
N ASN A 62 40.95 -39.00 -0.81
CA ASN A 62 41.23 -40.42 -1.03
C ASN A 62 41.31 -40.80 -2.53
N ARG A 63 41.35 -39.79 -3.43
CA ARG A 63 41.44 -39.95 -4.88
C ARG A 63 42.81 -39.51 -5.39
N ARG A 64 43.49 -40.38 -6.17
CA ARG A 64 44.77 -40.02 -6.81
C ARG A 64 44.61 -39.41 -8.20
N ASP A 65 43.41 -39.47 -8.75
CA ASP A 65 43.01 -39.02 -10.08
C ASP A 65 42.24 -37.67 -10.06
N TRP A 66 42.57 -36.83 -9.09
CA TRP A 66 42.01 -35.45 -9.06
C TRP A 66 42.82 -34.53 -9.99
N GLU A 67 42.15 -33.52 -10.50
CA GLU A 67 42.72 -32.52 -11.41
C GLU A 67 42.39 -31.12 -10.96
N ILE A 68 43.25 -30.14 -11.28
CA ILE A 68 43.00 -28.70 -11.14
C ILE A 68 43.05 -28.04 -12.50
N ALA A 69 42.07 -27.18 -12.80
CA ALA A 69 42.00 -26.41 -14.04
C ALA A 69 41.62 -24.95 -13.73
N SER A 70 42.34 -24.03 -14.39
CA SER A 70 41.94 -22.59 -14.42
C SER A 70 40.77 -22.40 -15.37
N LEU A 71 39.81 -21.58 -15.00
CA LEU A 71 38.67 -21.20 -15.86
C LEU A 71 39.00 -20.12 -16.92
N GLY A 72 40.28 -19.68 -16.98
CA GLY A 72 40.78 -18.72 -17.96
C GLY A 72 42.31 -18.72 -18.07
N VAL A 73 42.86 -18.00 -19.05
CA VAL A 73 44.30 -17.80 -19.15
C VAL A 73 44.71 -16.68 -18.22
N VAL A 74 45.40 -17.02 -17.14
CA VAL A 74 45.83 -16.08 -16.10
C VAL A 74 47.34 -15.99 -16.10
N GLN A 75 47.88 -14.80 -16.38
CA GLN A 75 49.37 -14.59 -16.42
C GLN A 75 49.90 -14.12 -15.06
N TRP A 76 49.07 -13.59 -14.20
CA TRP A 76 49.47 -12.99 -12.91
C TRP A 76 49.38 -13.96 -11.72
N CYS A 77 48.76 -15.13 -11.90
CA CYS A 77 48.66 -16.18 -10.89
C CYS A 77 49.03 -17.51 -11.52
N SER A 78 50.01 -18.17 -10.95
CA SER A 78 50.49 -19.49 -11.37
C SER A 78 50.42 -20.45 -10.20
N TYR A 79 50.43 -21.76 -10.47
CA TYR A 79 50.47 -22.79 -9.42
C TYR A 79 51.38 -23.95 -9.80
N GLU A 80 51.88 -24.67 -8.78
CA GLU A 80 52.54 -25.97 -8.88
C GLU A 80 51.88 -26.96 -7.90
N ILE A 81 51.89 -28.24 -8.26
CA ILE A 81 51.35 -29.30 -7.40
C ILE A 81 52.54 -30.02 -6.74
N ILE A 82 52.55 -30.06 -5.40
CA ILE A 82 53.57 -30.68 -4.61
C ILE A 82 52.96 -31.89 -3.90
N PRO A 83 53.48 -33.12 -4.10
CA PRO A 83 53.02 -34.30 -3.39
C PRO A 83 53.29 -34.21 -1.86
N ASP A 84 52.30 -34.58 -1.02
CA ASP A 84 52.36 -34.59 0.44
C ASP A 84 51.78 -35.92 0.97
N GLY A 85 52.50 -36.99 0.81
CA GLY A 85 52.08 -38.35 1.19
C GLY A 85 50.90 -38.83 0.35
N GLU A 86 49.73 -39.06 0.99
CA GLU A 86 48.48 -39.40 0.31
C GLU A 86 47.71 -38.15 -0.15
N ASN A 87 48.10 -36.96 0.34
CA ASN A 87 47.53 -35.67 -0.01
C ASN A 87 48.44 -34.93 -1.00
N ALA A 88 48.06 -33.71 -1.37
CA ALA A 88 48.87 -32.82 -2.18
C ALA A 88 48.76 -31.39 -1.69
N ILE A 89 49.72 -30.57 -2.04
CA ILE A 89 49.75 -29.14 -1.81
C ILE A 89 49.70 -28.44 -3.17
N ILE A 90 48.79 -27.55 -3.36
CA ILE A 90 48.77 -26.60 -4.48
C ILE A 90 49.47 -25.36 -3.98
N ARG A 91 50.64 -25.07 -4.52
CA ARG A 91 51.38 -23.85 -4.23
C ARG A 91 51.12 -22.82 -5.29
N PHE A 92 50.46 -21.70 -4.91
CA PHE A 92 50.19 -20.57 -5.78
C PHE A 92 51.28 -19.51 -5.65
N SER A 93 51.57 -18.81 -6.76
CA SER A 93 52.42 -17.62 -6.81
C SER A 93 51.68 -16.53 -7.55
N VAL A 94 51.65 -15.33 -6.99
CA VAL A 94 50.84 -14.20 -7.48
C VAL A 94 51.73 -12.97 -7.66
N ALA A 95 51.70 -12.37 -8.85
CA ALA A 95 52.41 -11.14 -9.16
C ALA A 95 51.72 -9.91 -8.51
N GLU A 96 52.48 -8.83 -8.29
CA GLU A 96 51.95 -7.55 -7.79
C GLU A 96 50.83 -7.01 -8.70
N ASN A 97 49.79 -6.40 -8.12
CA ASN A 97 48.72 -5.72 -8.83
C ASN A 97 48.91 -4.20 -8.69
N GLU A 98 49.53 -3.60 -9.69
CA GLU A 98 49.77 -2.15 -9.76
C GLU A 98 48.53 -1.35 -10.22
N GLU A 99 47.49 -2.03 -10.72
CA GLU A 99 46.23 -1.40 -11.14
C GLU A 99 45.43 -0.83 -9.95
N ALA A 100 44.57 0.17 -10.22
CA ALA A 100 43.71 0.72 -9.19
C ALA A 100 42.69 -0.29 -8.69
N THR A 101 42.17 -1.14 -9.60
CA THR A 101 41.09 -2.07 -9.34
C THR A 101 41.59 -3.47 -8.98
N GLN A 102 40.78 -4.17 -8.20
CA GLN A 102 41.02 -5.59 -7.91
C GLN A 102 40.94 -6.45 -9.17
N ARG A 103 41.63 -7.60 -9.12
CA ARG A 103 41.56 -8.64 -10.16
C ARG A 103 41.28 -10.01 -9.53
N GLU A 104 40.66 -10.92 -10.30
CA GLU A 104 40.28 -12.24 -9.80
C GLU A 104 40.48 -13.35 -10.81
N THR A 105 40.63 -14.57 -10.29
CA THR A 105 40.70 -15.80 -11.09
C THR A 105 40.08 -16.96 -10.30
N GLU A 106 39.58 -17.96 -11.01
CA GLU A 106 38.96 -19.15 -10.42
C GLU A 106 39.63 -20.42 -10.93
N TYR A 107 39.93 -21.33 -10.01
CA TYR A 107 40.41 -22.67 -10.27
C TYR A 107 39.37 -23.69 -9.83
N ARG A 108 39.21 -24.74 -10.60
CA ARG A 108 38.30 -25.84 -10.28
C ARG A 108 39.05 -27.12 -10.05
N LEU A 109 38.81 -27.75 -8.88
CA LEU A 109 39.35 -29.08 -8.54
C LEU A 109 38.24 -30.10 -8.81
N THR A 110 38.59 -31.19 -9.48
CA THR A 110 37.64 -32.26 -9.80
C THR A 110 38.28 -33.62 -9.50
N ALA A 111 37.47 -34.56 -9.03
CA ALA A 111 37.86 -35.96 -8.88
C ALA A 111 36.65 -36.86 -9.18
N PRO A 112 36.81 -38.05 -9.80
CA PRO A 112 35.69 -38.93 -10.06
C PRO A 112 34.93 -39.33 -8.79
N GLY A 113 33.60 -39.18 -8.81
CA GLY A 113 32.76 -39.49 -7.66
C GLY A 113 32.67 -38.38 -6.57
N CYS A 114 33.42 -37.26 -6.72
CA CYS A 114 33.40 -36.15 -5.78
C CYS A 114 32.66 -34.94 -6.38
N GLN A 115 32.10 -34.12 -5.50
CA GLN A 115 31.60 -32.80 -5.91
C GLN A 115 32.81 -31.90 -6.24
N PRO A 116 32.76 -31.17 -7.37
CA PRO A 116 33.83 -30.25 -7.73
C PRO A 116 33.99 -29.15 -6.69
N LEU A 117 35.22 -28.79 -6.34
CA LEU A 117 35.57 -27.65 -5.49
C LEU A 117 36.01 -26.46 -6.35
N LYS A 118 35.78 -25.27 -5.85
CA LYS A 118 36.25 -24.02 -6.45
C LYS A 118 37.25 -23.37 -5.51
N ILE A 119 38.30 -22.78 -6.09
CA ILE A 119 39.24 -21.89 -5.41
C ILE A 119 39.23 -20.59 -6.20
N LYS A 120 38.66 -19.54 -5.62
CA LYS A 120 38.66 -18.19 -6.19
C LYS A 120 39.81 -17.41 -5.54
N ILE A 121 40.64 -16.77 -6.34
CA ILE A 121 41.72 -15.90 -5.88
C ILE A 121 41.35 -14.48 -6.31
N VAL A 122 41.24 -13.56 -5.35
CA VAL A 122 40.97 -12.14 -5.55
C VAL A 122 42.16 -11.37 -5.01
N GLN A 123 42.77 -10.51 -5.82
CA GLN A 123 43.89 -9.66 -5.42
C GLN A 123 43.43 -8.19 -5.47
N LEU A 124 43.59 -7.46 -4.36
CA LEU A 124 43.32 -6.05 -4.28
C LEU A 124 44.15 -5.26 -5.29
N GLY A 125 43.63 -4.10 -5.71
CA GLY A 125 44.37 -3.07 -6.39
C GLY A 125 44.89 -2.00 -5.39
N THR A 126 45.28 -0.87 -5.93
CA THR A 126 45.79 0.25 -5.13
C THR A 126 44.67 1.15 -4.55
N GLU A 127 43.43 1.03 -5.01
CA GLU A 127 42.26 1.67 -4.39
C GLU A 127 41.92 1.06 -3.02
N TYR A 128 41.42 1.89 -2.11
CA TYR A 128 41.03 1.43 -0.77
C TYR A 128 39.85 0.45 -0.84
N ALA A 129 40.02 -0.74 -0.26
CA ALA A 129 39.01 -1.79 -0.26
C ALA A 129 39.06 -2.67 0.99
N ILE A 130 37.93 -3.29 1.29
CA ILE A 130 37.73 -4.34 2.31
C ILE A 130 37.01 -5.49 1.64
N LEU A 131 37.56 -6.69 1.67
CA LEU A 131 37.03 -7.89 1.06
C LEU A 131 36.81 -8.99 2.12
N PHE A 132 35.83 -9.85 1.87
CA PHE A 132 35.52 -11.02 2.68
C PHE A 132 35.89 -12.31 1.90
N ASP A 133 36.33 -13.31 2.60
CA ASP A 133 36.60 -14.65 2.04
C ASP A 133 35.35 -15.49 1.83
N GLN A 134 34.18 -14.95 2.29
CA GLN A 134 32.88 -15.61 2.23
C GLN A 134 31.86 -14.75 1.51
N SER A 135 30.85 -15.41 0.95
CA SER A 135 29.73 -14.71 0.31
C SER A 135 28.86 -13.98 1.32
N THR A 136 28.38 -12.80 0.95
CA THR A 136 27.39 -12.03 1.72
C THR A 136 26.16 -11.77 0.85
N PRO A 137 24.92 -12.00 1.31
CA PRO A 137 24.55 -12.47 2.64
C PRO A 137 24.87 -13.96 2.90
N ARG A 138 25.39 -14.25 4.10
CA ARG A 138 25.57 -15.62 4.59
C ARG A 138 24.26 -16.12 5.18
N LYS A 139 23.84 -17.31 4.74
CA LYS A 139 22.65 -17.98 5.28
C LYS A 139 23.06 -18.93 6.39
N VAL A 140 22.41 -18.82 7.53
CA VAL A 140 22.63 -19.62 8.73
C VAL A 140 21.34 -20.32 9.11
N THR A 141 21.43 -21.59 9.50
CA THR A 141 20.25 -22.34 9.97
C THR A 141 19.73 -21.82 11.31
N GLN A 142 18.54 -22.25 11.70
CA GLN A 142 17.95 -21.97 13.01
C GLN A 142 18.92 -22.26 14.18
N GLU A 143 19.67 -23.36 14.12
CA GLU A 143 20.54 -23.80 15.23
C GLU A 143 21.72 -22.87 15.48
N GLY A 144 22.00 -21.95 14.56
CA GLY A 144 23.18 -21.12 14.60
C GLY A 144 24.43 -21.84 14.11
N GLU A 145 25.50 -21.14 14.06
CA GLU A 145 26.82 -21.70 13.73
C GLU A 145 27.95 -20.82 14.23
N GLU A 146 29.14 -21.40 14.32
CA GLU A 146 30.39 -20.67 14.47
C GLU A 146 31.19 -20.80 13.18
N PHE A 147 31.71 -19.67 12.69
CA PHE A 147 32.58 -19.66 11.51
C PHE A 147 33.68 -18.63 11.64
N LEU A 148 34.74 -18.79 10.84
CA LEU A 148 35.80 -17.83 10.73
C LEU A 148 35.55 -16.97 9.48
N LEU A 149 35.64 -15.66 9.66
CA LEU A 149 35.53 -14.65 8.58
C LEU A 149 36.89 -13.99 8.41
N THR A 150 37.55 -14.23 7.26
CA THR A 150 38.75 -13.53 6.89
C THR A 150 38.41 -12.20 6.19
N VAL A 151 38.96 -11.13 6.72
CA VAL A 151 38.79 -9.77 6.18
C VAL A 151 40.13 -9.30 5.65
N THR A 152 40.25 -9.20 4.34
CA THR A 152 41.45 -8.70 3.65
C THR A 152 41.21 -7.23 3.32
N SER A 153 42.12 -6.35 3.73
CA SER A 153 42.00 -4.92 3.46
C SER A 153 43.31 -4.21 3.33
N ASN A 154 43.38 -3.16 2.54
CA ASN A 154 44.50 -2.23 2.42
C ASN A 154 44.29 -0.92 3.23
N VAL A 155 43.26 -0.90 4.14
CA VAL A 155 42.96 0.21 5.06
C VAL A 155 42.67 -0.29 6.45
N ALA A 156 42.94 0.55 7.45
CA ALA A 156 42.54 0.25 8.81
C ALA A 156 41.01 0.22 8.91
N ASN A 157 40.46 -0.83 9.50
CA ASN A 157 39.03 -1.03 9.68
C ASN A 157 38.75 -1.70 11.02
N GLU A 158 37.56 -1.41 11.57
CA GLU A 158 37.06 -2.05 12.78
C GLU A 158 35.64 -2.55 12.55
N PRO A 159 35.31 -3.79 12.98
CA PRO A 159 33.96 -4.32 12.89
C PRO A 159 33.08 -3.69 13.97
N THR A 160 31.83 -3.37 13.60
CA THR A 160 30.76 -2.99 14.52
C THR A 160 29.54 -3.82 14.21
N ILE A 161 28.88 -4.32 15.25
CA ILE A 161 27.58 -4.99 15.11
C ILE A 161 26.47 -3.98 15.40
N GLU A 162 25.33 -4.14 14.76
CA GLU A 162 24.16 -3.29 15.01
C GLU A 162 23.49 -3.71 16.33
N ALA A 163 22.81 -2.74 16.98
CA ALA A 163 22.20 -2.95 18.29
C ALA A 163 21.16 -4.10 18.32
N ASP A 164 20.50 -4.36 17.20
CA ASP A 164 19.55 -5.46 17.07
C ASP A 164 20.19 -6.83 16.85
N MET A 165 21.51 -6.88 16.66
CA MET A 165 22.31 -8.11 16.65
C MET A 165 22.90 -8.45 18.02
N GLU A 166 22.90 -7.52 18.96
CA GLU A 166 23.39 -7.81 20.30
C GLU A 166 22.63 -8.99 20.93
N GLY A 167 23.38 -9.97 21.38
CA GLY A 167 22.85 -11.17 22.02
C GLY A 167 22.55 -12.34 21.05
N TRP A 168 22.67 -12.18 19.73
CA TRP A 168 22.57 -13.31 18.81
C TRP A 168 23.72 -13.43 17.82
N VAL A 169 24.55 -12.41 17.65
CA VAL A 169 25.83 -12.48 16.94
C VAL A 169 26.94 -11.95 17.82
N GLU A 170 28.02 -12.67 17.88
CA GLU A 170 29.27 -12.25 18.52
C GLU A 170 30.38 -12.28 17.47
N ILE A 171 31.25 -11.27 17.51
CA ILE A 171 32.44 -11.20 16.66
C ILE A 171 33.68 -10.96 17.53
N ILE A 172 34.68 -11.83 17.40
CA ILE A 172 35.92 -11.79 18.17
C ILE A 172 37.10 -11.92 17.23
N GLU A 173 37.96 -10.90 17.18
CA GLU A 173 39.21 -10.97 16.43
C GLU A 173 40.13 -12.07 16.99
N GLN A 174 40.65 -12.94 16.11
CA GLN A 174 41.54 -14.02 16.46
C GLN A 174 42.98 -13.59 16.31
N PRO A 175 43.91 -14.01 17.23
CA PRO A 175 45.35 -13.78 17.06
C PRO A 175 45.80 -14.49 15.80
N ILE A 176 46.50 -13.78 14.94
CA ILE A 176 46.86 -14.24 13.60
C ILE A 176 48.12 -15.13 13.61
N VAL A 177 48.00 -16.32 12.97
CA VAL A 177 49.12 -16.95 12.27
C VAL A 177 48.83 -16.74 10.78
N THR A 178 49.05 -15.54 10.25
CA THR A 178 48.63 -15.16 8.90
C THR A 178 49.56 -15.60 7.78
N ARG A 179 48.97 -15.79 6.63
CA ARG A 179 49.66 -16.00 5.34
C ARG A 179 50.04 -14.66 4.67
N THR A 180 49.40 -13.53 5.04
CA THR A 180 49.65 -12.17 4.53
C THR A 180 49.40 -11.11 5.60
N PHE A 181 50.14 -10.00 5.57
CA PHE A 181 50.07 -8.89 6.55
C PHE A 181 48.79 -8.07 6.52
N SER A 182 47.89 -8.28 5.53
CA SER A 182 46.66 -7.51 5.33
C SER A 182 45.39 -8.19 5.85
N ASP A 183 45.47 -9.38 6.38
CA ASP A 183 44.34 -10.18 6.80
C ASP A 183 44.03 -10.02 8.29
N LYS A 184 42.77 -9.84 8.63
CA LYS A 184 42.22 -10.02 9.99
C LYS A 184 41.29 -11.23 9.96
N ILE A 185 41.36 -12.09 10.97
CA ILE A 185 40.47 -13.22 11.10
C ILE A 185 39.56 -12.98 12.29
N PHE A 186 38.26 -13.08 12.05
CA PHE A 186 37.24 -12.96 13.07
C PHE A 186 36.50 -14.27 13.27
N LYS A 187 36.37 -14.71 14.52
CA LYS A 187 35.44 -15.76 14.89
C LYS A 187 34.04 -15.09 15.01
N VAL A 188 33.12 -15.50 14.18
CA VAL A 188 31.74 -15.08 14.24
C VAL A 188 30.89 -16.20 14.81
N THR A 189 30.21 -15.96 15.91
CA THR A 189 29.27 -16.88 16.54
C THR A 189 27.86 -16.38 16.33
N VAL A 190 27.02 -17.14 15.64
CA VAL A 190 25.61 -16.90 15.47
C VAL A 190 24.85 -17.85 16.38
N HIS A 191 24.20 -17.31 17.39
CA HIS A 191 23.42 -18.09 18.36
C HIS A 191 22.12 -18.59 17.78
N LYS A 192 21.59 -19.69 18.34
CA LYS A 192 20.31 -20.29 17.96
C LYS A 192 19.19 -19.26 17.84
N ASN A 193 18.45 -19.29 16.72
CA ASN A 193 17.23 -18.51 16.55
C ASN A 193 16.04 -19.25 17.17
N ILE A 194 15.47 -18.69 18.20
CA ILE A 194 14.30 -19.24 18.91
C ILE A 194 13.01 -18.47 18.58
N THR A 195 13.11 -17.47 17.68
CA THR A 195 11.95 -16.72 17.19
C THR A 195 11.35 -17.41 15.96
N PHE A 196 10.08 -17.17 15.68
CA PHE A 196 9.39 -17.74 14.53
C PHE A 196 9.57 -16.93 13.25
N GLN A 197 10.56 -16.05 13.24
CA GLN A 197 10.86 -15.20 12.09
C GLN A 197 12.33 -15.33 11.72
N ASN A 198 12.61 -15.27 10.43
CA ASN A 198 13.97 -15.07 9.95
C ASN A 198 14.49 -13.74 10.49
N ARG A 199 15.76 -13.71 10.86
CA ARG A 199 16.40 -12.49 11.31
C ARG A 199 17.62 -12.18 10.44
N THR A 200 17.83 -10.91 10.21
CA THR A 200 18.94 -10.39 9.39
C THR A 200 19.77 -9.45 10.23
N GLY A 201 21.07 -9.56 10.14
CA GLY A 201 22.00 -8.69 10.84
C GLY A 201 23.17 -8.28 9.96
N HIS A 202 23.79 -7.16 10.31
CA HIS A 202 24.87 -6.55 9.55
C HIS A 202 26.08 -6.27 10.42
N ILE A 203 27.20 -6.88 10.06
CA ILE A 203 28.51 -6.55 10.60
C ILE A 203 29.10 -5.47 9.69
N LYS A 204 29.28 -4.26 10.22
CA LYS A 204 29.82 -3.12 9.48
C LYS A 204 31.30 -2.97 9.76
N PHE A 205 32.11 -2.99 8.72
CA PHE A 205 33.54 -2.69 8.79
C PHE A 205 33.75 -1.23 8.42
N VAL A 206 34.07 -0.42 9.43
CA VAL A 206 34.20 1.03 9.31
C VAL A 206 35.67 1.41 9.11
N SER A 207 35.92 2.30 8.16
CA SER A 207 37.23 2.90 7.89
C SER A 207 37.10 4.39 7.63
N THR A 208 38.01 5.19 8.15
CA THR A 208 38.07 6.65 7.87
C THR A 208 38.47 6.97 6.42
N ALA A 209 39.01 6.00 5.69
CA ALA A 209 39.44 6.12 4.30
C ALA A 209 38.31 5.83 3.29
N LEU A 210 37.22 5.21 3.75
CA LEU A 210 36.04 4.87 2.94
C LEU A 210 34.87 5.76 3.31
N LYS A 211 34.11 6.18 2.30
CA LYS A 211 32.92 7.02 2.50
C LYS A 211 31.82 6.26 3.25
N ASP A 212 31.62 5.00 2.87
CA ASP A 212 30.56 4.16 3.41
C ASP A 212 31.19 2.90 4.02
N PRO A 213 30.65 2.32 5.11
CA PRO A 213 31.14 1.06 5.66
C PRO A 213 30.91 -0.11 4.70
N VAL A 214 31.81 -1.08 4.69
CA VAL A 214 31.62 -2.36 4.00
C VAL A 214 30.87 -3.32 4.91
N VAL A 215 29.80 -3.94 4.42
CA VAL A 215 28.82 -4.67 5.23
C VAL A 215 28.88 -6.17 4.94
N PHE A 216 29.05 -6.98 5.98
CA PHE A 216 28.83 -8.42 5.92
C PHE A 216 27.48 -8.76 6.53
N THR A 217 26.58 -9.31 5.72
CA THR A 217 25.20 -9.59 6.11
C THR A 217 25.01 -11.06 6.47
N ILE A 218 24.31 -11.33 7.58
CA ILE A 218 23.91 -12.64 8.03
C ILE A 218 22.38 -12.74 7.98
N ILE A 219 21.87 -13.80 7.37
CA ILE A 219 20.43 -14.13 7.38
C ILE A 219 20.27 -15.47 8.07
N GLN A 220 19.60 -15.50 9.22
CA GLN A 220 19.36 -16.72 9.97
C GLN A 220 17.90 -17.17 9.88
N GLU A 221 17.73 -18.47 9.65
CA GLU A 221 16.41 -19.11 9.58
C GLU A 221 15.68 -19.04 10.92
N LYS A 222 14.36 -19.04 10.85
CA LYS A 222 13.44 -19.06 12.00
C LYS A 222 13.45 -20.38 12.75
N ALA A 223 12.96 -20.36 13.98
CA ALA A 223 12.66 -21.55 14.76
C ALA A 223 11.55 -22.40 14.12
N SER A 224 11.60 -23.71 14.32
CA SER A 224 10.50 -24.60 13.92
C SER A 224 9.21 -24.22 14.64
N THR A 225 8.12 -24.26 13.89
CA THR A 225 6.75 -24.05 14.41
C THR A 225 6.01 -25.36 14.66
N GLU A 226 6.69 -26.47 14.58
CA GLU A 226 6.13 -27.79 14.85
C GLU A 226 5.62 -27.86 16.30
N GLY A 227 4.35 -28.27 16.48
CA GLY A 227 3.69 -28.33 17.78
C GLY A 227 3.13 -27.00 18.31
N MET A 228 3.17 -25.90 17.53
CA MET A 228 2.58 -24.60 17.91
C MET A 228 1.09 -24.45 17.56
N GLY A 229 0.57 -25.29 16.70
CA GLY A 229 -0.82 -25.22 16.27
C GLY A 229 -1.79 -25.72 17.34
N ASP A 230 -2.81 -24.92 17.64
CA ASP A 230 -3.92 -25.36 18.48
C ASP A 230 -4.72 -26.47 17.77
N THR A 231 -5.27 -27.38 18.56
CA THR A 231 -5.97 -28.55 18.01
C THR A 231 -7.44 -28.22 17.75
N LYS A 232 -7.88 -28.33 16.48
CA LYS A 232 -9.31 -28.24 16.14
C LYS A 232 -10.05 -29.46 16.70
N LEU A 233 -11.06 -29.20 17.53
CA LEU A 233 -11.88 -30.23 18.16
C LEU A 233 -13.01 -30.66 17.22
N LYS A 234 -13.46 -31.90 17.37
CA LYS A 234 -14.55 -32.45 16.56
C LYS A 234 -15.91 -32.11 17.14
N VAL A 235 -16.75 -31.48 16.34
CA VAL A 235 -18.15 -31.21 16.64
C VAL A 235 -19.00 -32.34 16.06
N LYS A 236 -19.81 -32.92 16.89
CA LYS A 236 -20.69 -34.06 16.54
C LYS A 236 -21.97 -33.62 15.85
N SER A 237 -22.59 -32.55 16.34
CA SER A 237 -23.87 -32.07 15.81
C SER A 237 -24.09 -30.58 16.13
N ALA A 238 -24.91 -29.93 15.30
CA ALA A 238 -25.44 -28.60 15.51
C ALA A 238 -26.96 -28.67 15.55
N GLU A 239 -27.60 -27.95 16.48
CA GLU A 239 -29.04 -27.88 16.63
C GLU A 239 -29.49 -26.42 16.75
N LEU A 240 -30.52 -26.05 16.00
CA LEU A 240 -31.11 -24.71 16.06
C LEU A 240 -32.11 -24.67 17.22
N ILE A 241 -31.75 -23.99 18.32
CA ILE A 241 -32.58 -23.86 19.53
C ILE A 241 -33.57 -22.72 19.37
N GLU A 242 -33.13 -21.59 18.78
CA GLU A 242 -33.98 -20.42 18.51
C GLU A 242 -33.65 -19.86 17.16
N GLY A 243 -34.68 -19.49 16.37
CA GLY A 243 -34.53 -18.92 15.06
C GLY A 243 -35.31 -19.68 13.98
N ASN A 244 -34.94 -19.44 12.72
CA ASN A 244 -35.56 -20.04 11.56
C ASN A 244 -34.51 -20.25 10.47
N VAL A 245 -34.86 -20.99 9.42
CA VAL A 245 -33.94 -21.36 8.33
C VAL A 245 -34.43 -20.74 7.02
N TYR A 246 -33.51 -20.19 6.23
CA TYR A 246 -33.77 -19.73 4.88
C TYR A 246 -33.48 -20.84 3.87
N GLY A 247 -34.53 -21.31 3.22
CA GLY A 247 -34.42 -22.38 2.22
C GLY A 247 -33.83 -23.68 2.82
N ASN A 248 -32.73 -24.15 2.22
CA ASN A 248 -32.00 -25.35 2.66
C ASN A 248 -30.66 -25.03 3.37
N GLN A 249 -30.50 -23.78 3.85
CA GLN A 249 -29.29 -23.33 4.54
C GLN A 249 -29.42 -23.55 6.04
N ASP A 250 -29.48 -24.80 6.46
CA ASP A 250 -29.65 -25.20 7.87
C ASP A 250 -28.32 -25.19 8.64
N VAL A 251 -28.39 -25.40 9.96
CA VAL A 251 -27.25 -25.30 10.87
C VAL A 251 -26.20 -26.40 10.66
N SER A 252 -26.48 -27.47 9.93
CA SER A 252 -25.47 -28.48 9.61
C SER A 252 -24.37 -27.91 8.69
N LYS A 253 -24.67 -26.82 7.98
CA LYS A 253 -23.71 -26.10 7.15
C LYS A 253 -22.63 -25.37 7.95
N THR A 254 -22.81 -25.22 9.25
CA THR A 254 -21.82 -24.54 10.11
C THR A 254 -20.74 -25.48 10.65
N ILE A 255 -20.81 -26.77 10.34
CA ILE A 255 -19.87 -27.81 10.78
C ILE A 255 -19.48 -28.78 9.67
N ASP A 256 -19.75 -28.44 8.41
CA ASP A 256 -19.48 -29.32 7.27
C ASP A 256 -18.04 -29.19 6.73
N GLY A 257 -17.28 -28.21 7.20
CA GLY A 257 -15.90 -27.94 6.82
C GLY A 257 -15.77 -27.21 5.47
N ASP A 258 -16.88 -26.77 4.88
CA ASP A 258 -16.91 -26.04 3.61
C ASP A 258 -17.24 -24.56 3.85
N TYR A 259 -16.21 -23.72 3.93
CA TYR A 259 -16.35 -22.27 4.14
C TYR A 259 -17.14 -21.52 3.05
N SER A 260 -17.50 -22.19 1.95
CA SER A 260 -18.36 -21.63 0.91
C SER A 260 -19.85 -21.84 1.18
N THR A 261 -20.21 -22.76 2.07
CA THR A 261 -21.59 -22.97 2.54
C THR A 261 -21.85 -22.16 3.80
N ASN A 262 -23.12 -22.01 4.19
CA ASN A 262 -23.47 -21.32 5.42
C ASN A 262 -24.88 -21.67 5.91
N TYR A 263 -25.11 -21.58 7.21
CA TYR A 263 -26.44 -21.36 7.76
C TYR A 263 -26.92 -19.96 7.39
N SER A 264 -28.21 -19.80 7.08
CA SER A 264 -28.85 -18.50 6.98
C SER A 264 -30.21 -18.51 7.65
N SER A 265 -30.49 -17.46 8.42
CA SER A 265 -31.82 -17.22 8.95
C SER A 265 -32.73 -16.59 7.88
N ALA A 266 -34.02 -16.92 7.89
CA ALA A 266 -35.01 -16.16 7.11
C ALA A 266 -35.37 -14.87 7.86
N SER A 267 -35.69 -13.80 7.13
CA SER A 267 -36.19 -12.54 7.70
C SER A 267 -37.51 -12.74 8.41
N LEU A 268 -37.71 -12.00 9.51
CA LEU A 268 -39.01 -11.89 10.16
C LEU A 268 -39.89 -10.79 9.57
N GLY A 269 -39.47 -10.17 8.45
CA GLY A 269 -40.16 -9.08 7.76
C GLY A 269 -39.34 -7.79 7.76
N SER A 270 -39.83 -6.73 8.42
CA SER A 270 -39.11 -5.46 8.46
C SER A 270 -37.88 -5.51 9.40
N PRO A 271 -36.96 -4.55 9.28
CA PRO A 271 -35.84 -4.39 10.24
C PRO A 271 -36.32 -4.35 11.69
N GLU A 272 -37.41 -3.66 11.97
CA GLU A 272 -37.99 -3.55 13.33
C GLU A 272 -38.45 -4.91 13.87
N ALA A 273 -39.01 -5.78 13.02
CA ALA A 273 -39.43 -7.12 13.40
C ALA A 273 -38.24 -8.05 13.72
N ASN A 274 -37.03 -7.71 13.25
CA ASN A 274 -35.81 -8.51 13.51
C ASN A 274 -35.02 -7.98 14.72
N ARG A 275 -35.21 -6.73 15.14
CA ARG A 275 -34.48 -6.13 16.27
C ARG A 275 -34.87 -6.80 17.59
N GLY A 276 -33.88 -7.03 18.43
CA GLY A 276 -34.05 -7.65 19.73
C GLY A 276 -34.30 -9.17 19.72
N HIS A 277 -34.30 -9.78 18.50
CA HIS A 277 -34.33 -11.23 18.36
C HIS A 277 -32.92 -11.78 18.11
N SER A 278 -32.70 -13.02 18.46
CA SER A 278 -31.45 -13.74 18.30
C SER A 278 -31.66 -15.04 17.54
N ILE A 279 -30.55 -15.57 17.05
CA ILE A 279 -30.43 -16.95 16.60
C ILE A 279 -29.62 -17.67 17.66
N ILE A 280 -30.08 -18.82 18.15
CA ILE A 280 -29.36 -19.65 19.12
C ILE A 280 -29.09 -21.01 18.49
N ILE A 281 -27.82 -21.37 18.35
CA ILE A 281 -27.36 -22.67 17.86
C ILE A 281 -26.60 -23.36 18.98
N GLU A 282 -26.90 -24.62 19.20
CA GLU A 282 -26.22 -25.46 20.17
C GLU A 282 -25.38 -26.52 19.46
N TYR A 283 -24.12 -26.58 19.79
CA TYR A 283 -23.14 -27.51 19.24
C TYR A 283 -22.81 -28.56 20.31
N THR A 284 -22.86 -29.83 19.95
CA THR A 284 -22.45 -30.94 20.80
C THR A 284 -21.10 -31.46 20.33
N LEU A 285 -20.12 -31.54 21.22
CA LEU A 285 -18.81 -32.11 20.93
C LEU A 285 -18.87 -33.64 20.83
N GLU A 286 -17.91 -34.26 20.14
CA GLU A 286 -17.86 -35.73 20.00
C GLU A 286 -17.62 -36.39 21.35
N GLN A 287 -16.85 -35.78 22.22
CA GLN A 287 -16.59 -36.10 23.62
C GLN A 287 -16.33 -34.80 24.41
N PRO A 288 -16.40 -34.85 25.76
CA PRO A 288 -16.03 -33.70 26.57
C PRO A 288 -14.57 -33.30 26.37
N GLU A 289 -14.33 -32.03 26.08
CA GLU A 289 -13.01 -31.49 25.73
C GLU A 289 -12.67 -30.20 26.48
N ASN A 290 -11.40 -29.90 26.58
CA ASN A 290 -10.95 -28.61 27.09
C ASN A 290 -10.94 -27.61 25.95
N ILE A 291 -11.76 -26.56 26.03
CA ILE A 291 -11.84 -25.52 25.01
C ILE A 291 -11.03 -24.31 25.45
N GLY A 292 -10.04 -23.92 24.62
CA GLY A 292 -9.35 -22.64 24.71
C GLY A 292 -10.18 -21.50 24.11
N TYR A 293 -10.64 -21.68 22.88
CA TYR A 293 -11.48 -20.70 22.18
C TYR A 293 -12.40 -21.36 21.15
N VAL A 294 -13.43 -20.62 20.75
CA VAL A 294 -14.28 -20.94 19.59
C VAL A 294 -14.10 -19.90 18.50
N ARG A 295 -14.24 -20.33 17.25
CA ARG A 295 -14.16 -19.48 16.06
C ARG A 295 -15.49 -19.51 15.32
N LEU A 296 -15.99 -18.32 15.00
CA LEU A 296 -17.17 -18.12 14.15
C LEU A 296 -16.74 -17.43 12.86
N MET A 297 -17.16 -17.96 11.70
CA MET A 297 -16.77 -17.41 10.40
C MET A 297 -17.95 -16.76 9.70
N GLN A 298 -17.74 -15.54 9.24
CA GLN A 298 -18.67 -14.84 8.36
C GLN A 298 -18.83 -15.61 7.04
N ARG A 299 -20.01 -15.50 6.42
CA ARG A 299 -20.19 -16.03 5.07
C ARG A 299 -19.15 -15.48 4.07
N SER A 300 -18.73 -16.30 3.09
CA SER A 300 -17.62 -15.99 2.20
C SER A 300 -17.98 -15.04 1.05
N ASN A 301 -19.26 -14.91 0.68
CA ASN A 301 -19.70 -14.04 -0.41
C ASN A 301 -19.96 -12.60 0.09
N ASN A 302 -19.89 -11.63 -0.84
CA ASN A 302 -20.01 -10.19 -0.55
C ASN A 302 -21.45 -9.71 -0.26
N ASP A 303 -22.35 -10.58 0.14
CA ASP A 303 -23.70 -10.16 0.53
C ASP A 303 -23.66 -9.58 1.95
N LYS A 304 -23.42 -8.27 2.02
CA LYS A 304 -23.35 -7.50 3.27
C LYS A 304 -24.62 -7.61 4.12
N ASN A 305 -25.74 -8.01 3.53
CA ASN A 305 -27.03 -8.03 4.22
C ASN A 305 -27.23 -9.19 5.18
N SER A 306 -26.27 -10.08 5.35
CA SER A 306 -26.38 -11.25 6.23
C SER A 306 -25.16 -11.49 7.10
N LEU A 307 -24.24 -10.52 7.20
CA LEU A 307 -23.09 -10.60 8.11
C LEU A 307 -23.56 -10.36 9.54
N PHE A 308 -23.15 -11.24 10.47
CA PHE A 308 -23.46 -11.02 11.90
C PHE A 308 -22.51 -9.99 12.51
N ALA A 309 -23.01 -9.24 13.50
CA ALA A 309 -22.28 -8.15 14.13
C ALA A 309 -21.89 -8.46 15.58
N SER A 310 -22.75 -9.14 16.34
CA SER A 310 -22.56 -9.41 17.75
C SER A 310 -23.31 -10.65 18.18
N GLY A 311 -22.99 -11.11 19.38
CA GLY A 311 -23.64 -12.25 20.01
C GLY A 311 -22.95 -12.65 21.30
N GLY A 312 -23.13 -13.91 21.70
CA GLY A 312 -22.51 -14.46 22.88
C GLY A 312 -22.29 -15.97 22.78
N VAL A 313 -21.35 -16.47 23.58
CA VAL A 313 -20.99 -17.89 23.67
C VAL A 313 -21.15 -18.34 25.12
N SER A 314 -21.84 -19.46 25.33
CA SER A 314 -21.91 -20.15 26.61
C SER A 314 -21.49 -21.60 26.42
N VAL A 315 -20.96 -22.21 27.48
CA VAL A 315 -20.56 -23.62 27.48
C VAL A 315 -21.26 -24.40 28.59
N LEU A 316 -21.48 -25.68 28.31
CA LEU A 316 -22.01 -26.63 29.29
C LEU A 316 -20.95 -27.71 29.51
N LYS A 317 -20.52 -27.87 30.76
CA LYS A 317 -19.56 -28.92 31.14
C LYS A 317 -20.24 -30.28 31.28
N GLU A 318 -19.40 -31.30 31.14
CA GLU A 318 -19.87 -32.67 31.35
C GLU A 318 -20.50 -32.86 32.76
N GLY A 319 -21.69 -33.47 32.81
CA GLY A 319 -22.44 -33.71 34.06
C GLY A 319 -23.12 -32.48 34.67
N GLU A 320 -22.92 -31.29 34.12
CA GLU A 320 -23.62 -30.07 34.53
C GLU A 320 -24.93 -29.89 33.73
N THR A 321 -25.90 -29.22 34.37
CA THR A 321 -27.18 -28.84 33.75
C THR A 321 -27.32 -27.34 33.55
N THR A 322 -26.39 -26.56 34.08
CA THR A 322 -26.40 -25.09 34.05
C THR A 322 -25.27 -24.60 33.11
N TRP A 323 -25.66 -23.76 32.18
CA TRP A 323 -24.70 -23.08 31.29
C TRP A 323 -23.89 -22.06 32.12
N ASN A 324 -22.60 -21.87 31.74
CA ASN A 324 -21.80 -20.79 32.30
C ASN A 324 -22.34 -19.41 31.91
N GLU A 325 -21.83 -18.36 32.53
CA GLU A 325 -22.08 -16.97 32.11
C GLU A 325 -21.68 -16.76 30.63
N GLU A 326 -22.52 -16.08 29.89
CA GLU A 326 -22.30 -15.82 28.46
C GLU A 326 -21.13 -14.85 28.24
N ILE A 327 -20.24 -15.22 27.33
CA ILE A 327 -19.11 -14.41 26.88
C ILE A 327 -19.55 -13.68 25.61
N GLY A 328 -19.76 -12.36 25.71
CA GLY A 328 -20.16 -11.52 24.58
C GLY A 328 -19.03 -11.38 23.53
N PHE A 329 -19.40 -11.22 22.27
CA PHE A 329 -18.47 -10.91 21.19
C PHE A 329 -19.02 -9.88 20.21
N VAL A 330 -18.12 -9.19 19.53
CA VAL A 330 -18.39 -8.37 18.35
C VAL A 330 -17.56 -8.85 17.16
N ALA A 331 -18.11 -8.75 15.95
CA ALA A 331 -17.51 -9.32 14.75
C ALA A 331 -17.34 -8.27 13.65
N ALA A 332 -16.23 -8.35 12.93
CA ALA A 332 -15.99 -7.52 11.75
C ALA A 332 -17.04 -7.83 10.67
N GLN A 333 -17.67 -6.78 10.11
CA GLN A 333 -18.65 -6.88 9.04
C GLN A 333 -17.96 -7.07 7.67
N THR A 334 -17.13 -8.10 7.56
CA THR A 334 -16.35 -8.42 6.37
C THR A 334 -16.60 -9.89 5.98
N ALA A 335 -16.96 -10.13 4.72
CA ALA A 335 -17.19 -11.47 4.19
C ALA A 335 -15.94 -12.35 4.38
N GLY A 336 -16.13 -13.56 4.90
CA GLY A 336 -15.06 -14.52 5.16
C GLY A 336 -14.18 -14.19 6.39
N ALA A 337 -14.46 -13.11 7.12
CA ALA A 337 -13.77 -12.82 8.38
C ALA A 337 -14.16 -13.81 9.48
N ALA A 338 -13.21 -14.14 10.34
CA ALA A 338 -13.43 -14.93 11.53
C ALA A 338 -13.42 -14.07 12.80
N VAL A 339 -14.18 -14.45 13.81
CA VAL A 339 -14.05 -13.95 15.18
C VAL A 339 -13.72 -15.09 16.11
N ASP A 340 -12.64 -14.95 16.88
CA ASP A 340 -12.22 -15.91 17.92
C ASP A 340 -12.68 -15.43 19.29
N ILE A 341 -13.36 -16.28 20.03
CA ILE A 341 -13.89 -15.98 21.36
C ILE A 341 -13.18 -16.91 22.35
N SER A 342 -12.39 -16.34 23.28
CA SER A 342 -11.70 -17.08 24.34
C SER A 342 -12.71 -17.65 25.33
N VAL A 343 -12.70 -18.95 25.52
CA VAL A 343 -13.63 -19.70 26.41
C VAL A 343 -12.92 -20.17 27.66
N ASN A 344 -11.71 -20.70 27.52
CA ASN A 344 -10.86 -21.18 28.63
C ASN A 344 -11.60 -22.11 29.61
N SER A 345 -12.32 -23.09 29.10
CA SER A 345 -13.15 -23.99 29.94
C SER A 345 -12.76 -25.46 29.79
N LEU A 346 -12.77 -26.18 30.86
CA LEU A 346 -12.41 -27.61 30.95
C LEU A 346 -13.65 -28.50 30.85
N GLN A 347 -13.49 -29.70 30.25
CA GLN A 347 -14.49 -30.75 30.17
C GLN A 347 -15.86 -30.27 29.63
N VAL A 348 -15.81 -29.49 28.56
CA VAL A 348 -17.00 -28.96 27.87
C VAL A 348 -17.62 -30.06 27.02
N SER A 349 -18.92 -30.31 27.18
CA SER A 349 -19.70 -31.24 26.35
C SER A 349 -20.50 -30.53 25.27
N LYS A 350 -20.94 -29.28 25.51
CA LYS A 350 -21.73 -28.48 24.59
C LYS A 350 -21.32 -27.01 24.59
N VAL A 351 -21.48 -26.39 23.42
CA VAL A 351 -21.29 -24.94 23.21
C VAL A 351 -22.57 -24.36 22.64
N ARG A 352 -23.06 -23.27 23.23
CA ARG A 352 -24.19 -22.51 22.70
C ARG A 352 -23.70 -21.18 22.14
N VAL A 353 -24.07 -20.88 20.91
CA VAL A 353 -23.79 -19.62 20.26
C VAL A 353 -25.09 -18.89 20.05
N ARG A 354 -25.17 -17.67 20.59
CA ARG A 354 -26.24 -16.72 20.34
C ARG A 354 -25.71 -15.67 19.38
N ILE A 355 -26.43 -15.40 18.29
CA ILE A 355 -26.10 -14.36 17.29
C ILE A 355 -27.27 -13.38 17.27
N ASP A 356 -26.99 -12.09 17.46
CA ASP A 356 -28.00 -11.05 17.40
C ASP A 356 -28.48 -10.88 15.95
N ARG A 357 -29.81 -10.93 15.70
CA ARG A 357 -30.35 -10.74 14.35
C ARG A 357 -30.05 -9.37 13.81
N MET A 358 -30.19 -8.36 14.68
CA MET A 358 -29.90 -6.99 14.33
C MET A 358 -29.36 -6.24 15.53
N THR A 359 -28.33 -5.45 15.32
CA THR A 359 -27.83 -4.48 16.28
C THR A 359 -28.21 -3.07 15.86
N PRO A 360 -28.27 -2.07 16.78
CA PRO A 360 -28.54 -0.69 16.43
C PRO A 360 -27.60 -0.22 15.31
N GLY A 361 -28.17 0.38 14.25
CA GLY A 361 -27.44 0.89 13.10
C GLY A 361 -27.05 -0.14 12.04
N ILE A 362 -27.44 -1.40 12.17
CA ILE A 362 -27.29 -2.43 11.14
C ILE A 362 -28.67 -2.84 10.67
N ASP A 363 -28.97 -2.67 9.38
CA ASP A 363 -30.27 -2.96 8.78
C ASP A 363 -30.35 -4.34 8.11
N ASN A 364 -29.46 -5.26 8.49
CA ASN A 364 -29.49 -6.63 8.03
C ASN A 364 -30.69 -7.36 8.63
N VAL A 365 -31.50 -7.98 7.78
CA VAL A 365 -32.68 -8.73 8.23
C VAL A 365 -32.43 -10.23 8.32
N ASN A 366 -31.32 -10.70 7.76
CA ASN A 366 -30.88 -12.10 7.80
C ASN A 366 -29.54 -12.20 8.52
N VAL A 367 -29.26 -13.33 9.12
CA VAL A 367 -27.96 -13.66 9.72
C VAL A 367 -27.45 -14.93 9.04
N ALA A 368 -26.18 -14.93 8.66
CA ALA A 368 -25.54 -16.12 8.13
C ALA A 368 -24.24 -16.41 8.89
N LEU A 369 -24.00 -17.69 9.18
CA LEU A 369 -22.79 -18.21 9.79
C LEU A 369 -22.21 -19.28 8.85
N ALA A 370 -21.01 -19.09 8.34
CA ALA A 370 -20.38 -20.05 7.44
C ALA A 370 -19.89 -21.28 8.21
N GLU A 371 -19.08 -21.07 9.27
CA GLU A 371 -18.49 -22.18 10.00
C GLU A 371 -18.37 -21.86 11.49
N PHE A 372 -18.53 -22.89 12.32
CA PHE A 372 -18.27 -22.91 13.75
C PHE A 372 -17.16 -23.91 14.06
N GLU A 373 -16.12 -23.47 14.76
CA GLU A 373 -14.99 -24.31 15.10
C GLU A 373 -14.65 -24.16 16.59
N CYS A 374 -14.23 -25.26 17.24
CA CYS A 374 -13.69 -25.27 18.58
C CYS A 374 -12.22 -25.63 18.58
N TYR A 375 -11.44 -25.03 19.45
CA TYR A 375 -10.01 -25.25 19.57
C TYR A 375 -9.57 -25.49 21.01
N GLN A 376 -8.70 -26.47 21.19
CA GLN A 376 -7.91 -26.67 22.39
C GLN A 376 -6.53 -26.03 22.18
N TYR A 377 -6.04 -25.29 23.18
CA TYR A 377 -4.71 -24.75 23.13
C TYR A 377 -3.65 -25.86 23.12
N SER A 378 -2.60 -25.69 22.31
CA SER A 378 -1.42 -26.51 22.38
C SER A 378 -0.71 -26.37 23.73
N ASP A 379 0.19 -27.30 24.06
CA ASP A 379 1.00 -27.20 25.30
C ASP A 379 1.86 -25.93 25.24
N ASN A 380 2.40 -25.55 24.08
CA ASN A 380 3.15 -24.33 23.90
C ASN A 380 2.32 -23.07 24.18
N THR A 381 1.06 -23.03 23.71
CA THR A 381 0.14 -21.91 24.01
C THR A 381 -0.12 -21.81 25.52
N ASN A 382 -0.35 -22.92 26.19
CA ASN A 382 -0.54 -22.97 27.66
C ASN A 382 0.69 -22.48 28.41
N ASP A 383 1.89 -22.91 28.01
CA ASP A 383 3.15 -22.48 28.63
C ASP A 383 3.40 -20.97 28.43
N ILE A 384 2.99 -20.39 27.28
CA ILE A 384 3.02 -18.93 27.05
C ILE A 384 2.10 -18.24 28.05
N LEU A 385 0.84 -18.70 28.20
CA LEU A 385 -0.14 -18.11 29.12
C LEU A 385 0.32 -18.19 30.58
N GLU A 386 0.94 -19.31 31.01
CA GLU A 386 1.52 -19.45 32.36
C GLU A 386 2.63 -18.42 32.63
N ALA A 387 3.39 -18.03 31.61
CA ALA A 387 4.49 -17.07 31.74
C ALA A 387 4.00 -15.63 32.02
N GLN A 388 2.72 -15.30 31.84
CA GLN A 388 2.17 -13.96 32.11
C GLN A 388 2.48 -13.50 33.56
N LYS A 389 2.59 -14.43 34.51
CA LYS A 389 2.95 -14.10 35.90
C LYS A 389 4.23 -13.26 36.07
N PHE A 390 5.15 -13.30 35.10
CA PHE A 390 6.40 -12.54 35.10
C PHE A 390 6.25 -11.13 34.55
N PHE A 391 5.20 -10.84 33.80
CA PHE A 391 4.95 -9.58 33.12
C PHE A 391 3.96 -8.70 33.87
N THR A 392 4.03 -7.38 33.62
CA THR A 392 3.14 -6.40 34.27
C THR A 392 1.70 -6.58 33.88
N ASP A 393 1.44 -6.94 32.61
CA ASP A 393 0.12 -7.05 32.01
C ASP A 393 0.09 -8.08 30.85
N GLU A 394 -1.04 -8.17 30.19
CA GLU A 394 -1.31 -9.12 29.11
C GLU A 394 -0.54 -8.80 27.81
N THR A 395 0.13 -7.66 27.72
CA THR A 395 0.90 -7.32 26.51
C THR A 395 2.28 -7.97 26.47
N TYR A 396 2.77 -8.49 27.59
CA TYR A 396 4.13 -9.04 27.71
C TYR A 396 5.21 -8.03 27.31
N SER A 397 4.92 -6.74 27.40
CA SER A 397 5.84 -5.68 26.94
C SER A 397 6.78 -5.20 28.05
N GLU A 398 6.49 -5.51 29.31
CA GLU A 398 7.28 -5.12 30.49
C GLU A 398 7.30 -6.20 31.55
N LEU A 399 8.45 -6.37 32.21
CA LEU A 399 8.59 -7.30 33.32
C LEU A 399 8.19 -6.64 34.65
N LYS A 400 7.66 -7.44 35.57
CA LYS A 400 7.49 -7.02 36.95
C LYS A 400 8.85 -6.74 37.61
N GLY A 401 8.94 -5.72 38.41
CA GLY A 401 10.20 -5.32 39.09
C GLY A 401 10.83 -6.38 40.01
N THR A 402 10.11 -7.49 40.28
CA THR A 402 10.60 -8.63 41.09
C THR A 402 11.27 -9.70 40.25
N VAL A 403 11.27 -9.59 38.92
CA VAL A 403 11.84 -10.61 38.01
C VAL A 403 13.36 -10.52 37.98
N THR A 404 14.01 -11.67 38.10
CA THR A 404 15.46 -11.82 38.06
C THR A 404 15.86 -12.86 37.02
N SER A 405 17.14 -12.91 36.63
CA SER A 405 17.64 -13.93 35.70
C SER A 405 17.41 -15.36 36.19
N GLU A 406 17.37 -15.59 37.52
CA GLU A 406 17.04 -16.90 38.08
C GLU A 406 15.57 -17.26 37.91
N SER A 407 14.63 -16.29 38.15
CA SER A 407 13.20 -16.55 37.97
C SER A 407 12.80 -16.77 36.52
N LEU A 408 13.56 -16.25 35.56
CA LEU A 408 13.29 -16.50 34.13
C LEU A 408 13.43 -17.98 33.74
N LYS A 409 14.23 -18.77 34.49
CA LYS A 409 14.42 -20.22 34.21
C LYS A 409 13.13 -21.05 34.37
N GLU A 410 12.13 -20.50 35.01
CA GLU A 410 10.80 -21.13 35.12
C GLU A 410 9.99 -20.99 33.81
N ILE A 411 10.37 -20.10 32.90
CA ILE A 411 9.67 -19.91 31.63
C ILE A 411 10.03 -21.10 30.71
N LYS A 412 9.04 -21.90 30.36
CA LYS A 412 9.23 -23.12 29.59
C LYS A 412 9.38 -22.85 28.08
N THR A 413 8.70 -21.82 27.58
CA THR A 413 8.67 -21.49 26.16
C THR A 413 9.90 -20.64 25.79
N ALA A 414 10.74 -21.14 24.90
CA ALA A 414 11.98 -20.49 24.53
C ALA A 414 11.80 -19.05 24.03
N VAL A 415 10.76 -18.78 23.21
CA VAL A 415 10.47 -17.45 22.69
C VAL A 415 10.12 -16.44 23.80
N ILE A 416 9.35 -16.85 24.81
CA ILE A 416 8.98 -15.96 25.92
C ILE A 416 10.16 -15.82 26.91
N TYR A 417 10.93 -16.86 27.11
CA TYR A 417 12.19 -16.75 27.88
C TYR A 417 13.12 -15.70 27.23
N GLN A 418 13.30 -15.73 25.93
CA GLN A 418 14.15 -14.75 25.24
C GLN A 418 13.58 -13.35 25.32
N LEU A 419 12.27 -13.19 25.10
CA LEU A 419 11.60 -11.90 25.26
C LEU A 419 11.88 -11.33 26.66
N ALA A 420 11.64 -12.13 27.69
CA ALA A 420 11.85 -11.72 29.07
C ALA A 420 13.32 -11.40 29.37
N LYS A 421 14.25 -12.19 28.83
CA LYS A 421 15.69 -11.95 28.95
C LYS A 421 16.09 -10.62 28.28
N GLU A 422 15.68 -10.37 27.04
CA GLU A 422 15.99 -9.12 26.34
C GLU A 422 15.34 -7.89 27.02
N LEU A 423 14.15 -8.03 27.57
CA LEU A 423 13.52 -6.99 28.37
C LEU A 423 14.29 -6.70 29.65
N LEU A 424 14.75 -7.76 30.37
CA LEU A 424 15.54 -7.64 31.61
C LEU A 424 16.89 -6.97 31.34
N GLU A 425 17.52 -7.27 30.21
CA GLU A 425 18.80 -6.72 29.77
C GLU A 425 18.66 -5.34 29.07
N GLY A 426 17.44 -4.84 28.83
CA GLY A 426 17.19 -3.59 28.14
C GLY A 426 17.52 -3.63 26.63
N LYS A 427 17.58 -4.81 26.04
CA LYS A 427 17.95 -5.02 24.64
C LYS A 427 16.77 -5.19 23.68
N TYR A 428 15.56 -5.41 24.21
CA TYR A 428 14.37 -5.60 23.38
C TYR A 428 13.90 -4.30 22.74
N ASP A 429 13.97 -4.21 21.43
CA ASP A 429 13.52 -3.03 20.68
C ASP A 429 11.99 -3.05 20.48
N LYS A 430 11.30 -2.22 21.28
CA LYS A 430 9.82 -2.10 21.28
C LYS A 430 9.28 -1.14 20.21
N LYS A 431 10.10 -0.36 19.49
CA LYS A 431 9.68 0.85 18.77
C LYS A 431 8.43 0.70 17.89
N PHE A 432 8.33 -0.33 17.06
CA PHE A 432 7.14 -0.65 16.25
C PHE A 432 6.46 -1.94 16.70
N ARG A 433 7.10 -2.71 17.57
CA ARG A 433 6.53 -3.96 18.10
C ARG A 433 5.43 -3.72 19.10
N PHE A 434 5.50 -2.63 19.86
CA PHE A 434 4.47 -2.26 20.83
C PHE A 434 3.91 -0.87 20.49
N SER A 435 2.57 -0.78 20.39
CA SER A 435 1.89 0.50 20.15
C SER A 435 0.48 0.50 20.72
N THR A 436 0.05 1.69 21.13
CA THR A 436 -1.36 1.96 21.46
C THR A 436 -2.09 2.38 20.19
N TYR A 437 -3.25 1.78 19.92
CA TYR A 437 -4.12 2.10 18.82
C TYR A 437 -5.41 2.72 19.31
N HIS A 438 -5.83 3.80 18.64
CA HIS A 438 -7.09 4.49 18.88
C HIS A 438 -8.13 4.02 17.86
N SER A 439 -9.37 3.94 18.29
CA SER A 439 -10.48 3.69 17.38
C SER A 439 -10.73 4.93 16.50
N CYS A 440 -11.24 4.71 15.31
CA CYS A 440 -11.68 5.78 14.42
C CYS A 440 -12.95 5.36 13.68
N LYS A 441 -13.71 6.33 13.17
CA LYS A 441 -14.91 6.07 12.38
C LYS A 441 -14.59 5.25 11.14
N SER A 442 -15.44 4.27 10.84
CA SER A 442 -15.26 3.36 9.71
C SER A 442 -15.11 4.13 8.40
N PRO A 443 -14.10 3.79 7.57
CA PRO A 443 -13.92 4.37 6.25
C PRO A 443 -15.15 4.21 5.33
N GLU A 444 -15.91 3.12 5.48
CA GLU A 444 -17.13 2.88 4.71
C GLU A 444 -18.24 3.87 5.10
N ILE A 445 -18.44 4.09 6.41
CA ILE A 445 -19.44 5.04 6.90
C ILE A 445 -19.07 6.47 6.47
N VAL A 446 -17.81 6.84 6.57
CA VAL A 446 -17.33 8.14 6.07
C VAL A 446 -17.59 8.29 4.57
N ALA A 447 -17.36 7.25 3.78
CA ALA A 447 -17.64 7.28 2.35
C ALA A 447 -19.14 7.41 2.05
N GLU A 448 -19.99 6.74 2.82
CA GLU A 448 -21.45 6.85 2.70
C GLU A 448 -21.95 8.26 3.05
N GLU A 449 -21.49 8.82 4.18
CA GLU A 449 -21.85 10.18 4.62
C GLU A 449 -21.43 11.26 3.60
N LEU A 450 -20.26 11.10 2.99
CA LEU A 450 -19.76 12.02 1.97
C LEU A 450 -20.26 11.69 0.56
N THR A 451 -21.05 10.62 0.40
CA THR A 451 -21.54 10.12 -0.89
C THR A 451 -20.45 9.92 -1.93
N ILE A 452 -19.27 9.49 -1.50
CA ILE A 452 -18.11 9.14 -2.33
C ILE A 452 -18.00 7.62 -2.50
N GLY A 453 -17.07 7.15 -3.36
CA GLY A 453 -16.93 5.71 -3.66
C GLY A 453 -16.46 4.89 -2.47
N SER A 454 -15.34 5.26 -1.89
CA SER A 454 -14.73 4.55 -0.74
C SER A 454 -13.61 5.38 -0.13
N ARG A 455 -13.11 4.91 1.03
CA ARG A 455 -11.91 5.43 1.70
C ARG A 455 -10.95 4.29 2.02
N SER A 456 -9.69 4.62 2.31
CA SER A 456 -8.67 3.67 2.68
C SER A 456 -9.00 2.93 3.97
N ILE A 457 -8.67 1.65 4.00
CA ILE A 457 -8.79 0.77 5.17
C ILE A 457 -7.43 0.56 5.87
N TYR A 458 -6.40 1.34 5.53
CA TYR A 458 -5.01 1.13 5.95
C TYR A 458 -4.44 2.27 6.81
N ASP A 459 -5.29 3.03 7.50
CA ASP A 459 -4.90 4.25 8.24
C ASP A 459 -4.02 4.01 9.47
N ASN A 460 -3.99 2.80 10.03
CA ASN A 460 -3.22 2.44 11.23
C ASN A 460 -2.14 1.40 10.90
N PRO A 461 -1.02 1.76 10.25
CA PRO A 461 0.07 0.83 10.00
C PRO A 461 0.71 0.39 11.31
N THR A 462 1.11 -0.88 11.37
CA THR A 462 1.83 -1.43 12.52
C THR A 462 3.34 -1.17 12.44
N GLY A 463 3.87 -0.96 11.24
CA GLY A 463 5.30 -0.97 10.99
C GLY A 463 5.92 -2.37 11.04
N ILE A 464 5.09 -3.41 11.11
CA ILE A 464 5.51 -4.81 11.10
C ILE A 464 5.23 -5.41 9.72
N TYR A 465 6.22 -6.09 9.19
CA TYR A 465 6.10 -6.91 7.99
C TYR A 465 5.83 -8.36 8.40
N PHE A 466 4.82 -8.95 7.82
CA PHE A 466 4.43 -10.34 8.03
C PHE A 466 4.88 -11.19 6.83
N THR A 467 5.43 -12.36 7.10
CA THR A 467 5.81 -13.34 6.08
C THR A 467 4.78 -14.46 6.05
N GLN A 468 4.33 -14.85 4.87
CA GLN A 468 3.37 -15.94 4.69
C GLN A 468 3.85 -17.22 5.39
N GLY A 469 2.97 -17.82 6.20
CA GLY A 469 3.24 -19.07 6.90
C GLY A 469 4.18 -18.95 8.10
N GLU A 470 4.65 -17.74 8.47
CA GLU A 470 5.48 -17.52 9.67
C GLU A 470 4.60 -17.06 10.85
N PRO A 471 4.45 -17.87 11.89
CA PRO A 471 3.66 -17.48 13.06
C PRO A 471 4.23 -16.27 13.77
N VAL A 472 3.35 -15.40 14.22
CA VAL A 472 3.67 -14.24 15.06
C VAL A 472 2.80 -14.29 16.31
N LEU A 473 3.41 -14.14 17.49
CA LEU A 473 2.68 -13.96 18.74
C LEU A 473 2.25 -12.50 18.85
N VAL A 474 0.96 -12.29 19.02
CA VAL A 474 0.38 -10.95 19.14
C VAL A 474 -0.41 -10.89 20.45
N PHE A 475 0.01 -10.01 21.35
CA PHE A 475 -0.63 -9.77 22.61
C PHE A 475 -1.47 -8.50 22.53
N VAL A 476 -2.72 -8.58 22.96
CA VAL A 476 -3.71 -7.49 22.85
C VAL A 476 -4.30 -7.20 24.23
N MET A 477 -4.26 -5.94 24.64
CA MET A 477 -4.86 -5.48 25.89
C MET A 477 -5.75 -4.25 25.63
N TYR A 478 -7.05 -4.40 25.88
CA TYR A 478 -7.98 -3.27 25.87
C TYR A 478 -7.84 -2.48 27.17
N LYS A 479 -7.79 -1.14 27.09
CA LYS A 479 -7.72 -0.27 28.28
C LYS A 479 -9.06 -0.11 29.01
N GLY A 480 -10.12 -0.68 28.47
CA GLY A 480 -11.46 -0.68 29.02
C GLY A 480 -12.35 -1.68 28.28
N ALA A 481 -13.64 -1.71 28.61
CA ALA A 481 -14.59 -2.51 27.84
C ALA A 481 -14.74 -1.91 26.41
N SER A 482 -14.70 -2.75 25.39
CA SER A 482 -14.88 -2.36 23.99
C SER A 482 -16.03 -3.15 23.37
N ASN A 483 -16.80 -2.45 22.51
CA ASN A 483 -17.82 -3.04 21.64
C ASN A 483 -17.43 -2.95 20.16
N THR A 484 -16.18 -2.61 19.87
CA THR A 484 -15.69 -2.39 18.52
C THR A 484 -14.81 -3.57 18.08
N PRO A 485 -15.08 -4.20 16.93
CA PRO A 485 -14.26 -5.27 16.40
C PRO A 485 -12.82 -4.78 16.16
N LEU A 486 -11.86 -5.62 16.52
CA LEU A 486 -10.44 -5.39 16.26
C LEU A 486 -9.93 -6.42 15.26
N SER A 487 -9.25 -5.96 14.21
CA SER A 487 -8.67 -6.85 13.20
C SER A 487 -7.30 -6.36 12.75
N LEU A 488 -6.49 -7.30 12.28
CA LEU A 488 -5.23 -7.07 11.59
C LEU A 488 -5.42 -7.37 10.11
N ALA A 489 -5.26 -6.37 9.24
CA ALA A 489 -5.14 -6.56 7.80
C ALA A 489 -3.66 -6.68 7.43
N ILE A 490 -3.32 -7.70 6.65
CA ILE A 490 -1.98 -7.89 6.09
C ILE A 490 -2.10 -7.70 4.58
N ALA A 491 -1.43 -6.68 4.02
CA ALA A 491 -1.57 -6.30 2.63
C ALA A 491 -0.23 -6.19 1.91
N ASP A 492 -0.19 -6.72 0.68
CA ASP A 492 0.97 -6.62 -0.20
C ASP A 492 0.57 -6.05 -1.57
N TYR A 493 0.94 -4.80 -1.82
CA TYR A 493 0.65 -4.12 -3.08
C TYR A 493 1.61 -4.46 -4.22
N ARG A 494 2.73 -5.15 -3.94
CA ARG A 494 3.70 -5.58 -4.96
C ARG A 494 3.11 -6.60 -5.93
N GLU A 495 2.19 -7.45 -5.46
CA GLU A 495 1.59 -8.55 -6.20
C GLU A 495 0.08 -8.39 -6.43
N GLY A 496 -0.35 -7.20 -6.82
CA GLY A 496 -1.75 -6.96 -7.18
C GLY A 496 -2.70 -6.84 -5.99
N GLY A 497 -2.19 -6.49 -4.81
CA GLY A 497 -3.04 -6.17 -3.65
C GLY A 497 -3.58 -7.39 -2.91
N LYS A 498 -2.82 -8.48 -2.83
CA LYS A 498 -3.17 -9.60 -1.95
C LYS A 498 -3.35 -9.11 -0.52
N LYS A 499 -4.46 -9.47 0.09
CA LYS A 499 -4.73 -9.11 1.47
C LYS A 499 -5.42 -10.26 2.21
N SER A 500 -5.11 -10.36 3.51
CA SER A 500 -5.90 -11.15 4.46
C SER A 500 -6.29 -10.26 5.65
N VAL A 501 -7.41 -10.56 6.28
CA VAL A 501 -7.89 -9.88 7.48
C VAL A 501 -8.10 -10.93 8.55
N ILE A 502 -7.51 -10.70 9.73
CA ILE A 502 -7.52 -11.63 10.86
C ILE A 502 -8.11 -10.87 12.05
N SER A 503 -9.17 -11.40 12.64
CA SER A 503 -9.73 -10.83 13.90
C SER A 503 -8.76 -11.05 15.05
N LEU A 504 -8.59 -10.02 15.87
CA LEU A 504 -7.80 -10.06 17.10
C LEU A 504 -8.72 -10.08 18.32
N ARG A 505 -8.39 -10.94 19.28
CA ARG A 505 -9.05 -10.99 20.60
C ARG A 505 -8.13 -10.42 21.68
N GLY A 506 -8.69 -10.04 22.83
CA GLY A 506 -7.89 -9.72 24.01
C GLY A 506 -7.00 -10.89 24.44
N GLY A 507 -5.81 -10.59 24.98
CA GLY A 507 -4.79 -11.57 25.33
C GLY A 507 -3.98 -12.08 24.17
N LEU A 508 -3.55 -13.34 24.24
CA LEU A 508 -2.68 -13.98 23.24
C LEU A 508 -3.43 -14.35 21.95
N ASN A 509 -2.84 -13.97 20.82
CA ASN A 509 -3.19 -14.41 19.47
C ASN A 509 -1.94 -15.02 18.83
N VAL A 510 -2.04 -16.23 18.29
CA VAL A 510 -1.00 -16.86 17.47
C VAL A 510 -1.44 -16.73 16.02
N ILE A 511 -0.79 -15.86 15.26
CA ILE A 511 -1.20 -15.52 13.89
C ILE A 511 -0.26 -16.18 12.91
N THR A 512 -0.81 -17.00 12.00
CA THR A 512 -0.08 -17.52 10.84
C THR A 512 -0.60 -16.82 9.59
N PRO A 513 0.16 -15.86 9.00
CA PRO A 513 -0.30 -15.08 7.87
C PRO A 513 -0.57 -15.93 6.63
N ALA A 514 -1.71 -15.73 5.96
CA ALA A 514 -2.03 -16.38 4.70
C ALA A 514 -1.30 -15.77 3.50
N ASN A 515 -0.81 -14.54 3.61
CA ASN A 515 0.01 -13.83 2.63
C ASN A 515 1.07 -12.99 3.34
N SER A 516 2.17 -12.70 2.64
CA SER A 516 3.14 -11.72 3.11
C SER A 516 2.63 -10.29 2.92
N GLY A 517 3.12 -9.33 3.72
CA GLY A 517 2.80 -7.91 3.57
C GLY A 517 2.95 -7.10 4.84
N ASN A 518 2.69 -5.80 4.73
CA ASN A 518 2.64 -4.88 5.86
C ASN A 518 1.34 -5.07 6.65
N GLY A 519 1.41 -4.93 7.97
CA GLY A 519 0.24 -5.04 8.87
C GLY A 519 -0.43 -3.69 9.14
N TYR A 520 -1.76 -3.71 9.20
CA TYR A 520 -2.60 -2.53 9.49
C TYR A 520 -3.70 -2.90 10.49
N ILE A 521 -3.86 -2.11 11.53
CA ILE A 521 -4.92 -2.32 12.52
C ILE A 521 -6.23 -1.69 12.04
N GLN A 522 -7.28 -2.49 12.03
CA GLN A 522 -8.64 -2.07 11.75
C GLN A 522 -9.42 -2.07 13.07
N TYR A 523 -9.65 -0.87 13.61
CA TYR A 523 -10.36 -0.66 14.87
C TYR A 523 -11.38 0.47 14.65
N TRP A 524 -12.53 0.12 14.04
CA TRP A 524 -13.46 1.06 13.45
C TRP A 524 -14.79 1.12 14.20
N THR A 525 -15.10 2.31 14.69
CA THR A 525 -16.40 2.65 15.29
C THR A 525 -17.43 3.02 14.22
N ARG A 526 -18.69 3.05 14.62
CA ARG A 526 -19.79 3.47 13.73
C ARG A 526 -20.01 4.97 13.72
N ASP A 527 -19.55 5.67 14.73
CA ASP A 527 -19.73 7.11 14.95
C ASP A 527 -18.41 7.74 15.43
N ASP A 528 -18.44 9.02 15.66
CA ASP A 528 -17.28 9.81 16.09
C ASP A 528 -17.04 9.76 17.61
N ALA A 529 -17.85 9.01 18.39
CA ALA A 529 -17.69 8.89 19.85
C ALA A 529 -16.39 8.15 20.23
N GLY A 530 -15.91 7.31 19.33
CA GLY A 530 -14.74 6.48 19.60
C GLY A 530 -15.04 5.30 20.56
N ASP A 531 -13.99 4.56 20.87
CA ASP A 531 -14.01 3.44 21.83
C ASP A 531 -12.71 3.46 22.65
N THR A 532 -12.58 2.58 23.62
CA THR A 532 -11.38 2.47 24.46
C THR A 532 -10.14 2.19 23.61
N ASP A 533 -9.00 2.68 24.05
CA ASP A 533 -7.73 2.37 23.40
C ASP A 533 -7.34 0.89 23.57
N VAL A 534 -6.52 0.41 22.66
CA VAL A 534 -5.97 -0.94 22.70
C VAL A 534 -4.45 -0.93 22.53
N ASP A 535 -3.76 -1.61 23.46
CA ASP A 535 -2.33 -1.85 23.36
C ASP A 535 -2.09 -3.18 22.65
N ILE A 536 -1.22 -3.17 21.64
CA ILE A 536 -0.88 -4.36 20.85
C ILE A 536 0.64 -4.53 20.82
N HIS A 537 1.09 -5.75 21.13
CA HIS A 537 2.49 -6.14 21.07
C HIS A 537 2.69 -7.28 20.07
N PHE A 538 3.44 -7.03 19.01
CA PHE A 538 3.87 -8.01 18.02
C PHE A 538 5.23 -8.57 18.44
N CYS A 539 5.22 -9.67 19.18
CA CYS A 539 6.42 -10.25 19.77
C CYS A 539 7.42 -10.67 18.69
N PHE A 540 8.62 -10.08 18.72
CA PHE A 540 9.67 -10.24 17.70
C PHE A 540 9.25 -9.94 16.26
N GLY A 541 8.14 -9.18 16.06
CA GLY A 541 7.70 -8.77 14.74
C GLY A 541 8.81 -8.09 13.93
N LYS A 542 8.89 -8.38 12.63
CA LYS A 542 9.88 -7.82 11.70
C LYS A 542 9.57 -6.36 11.38
N GLN A 543 10.42 -5.44 11.85
CA GLN A 543 10.15 -4.01 11.86
C GLN A 543 10.56 -3.34 10.54
N ILE A 544 9.66 -3.15 9.59
CA ILE A 544 9.86 -2.21 8.48
C ILE A 544 9.77 -0.76 8.97
N GLY A 545 8.89 -0.52 9.95
CA GLY A 545 8.62 0.81 10.45
C GLY A 545 7.73 1.63 9.52
N TYR A 546 7.34 2.80 10.00
CA TYR A 546 6.62 3.83 9.25
C TYR A 546 6.89 5.20 9.88
N TRP A 547 6.60 6.27 9.14
CA TRP A 547 6.74 7.63 9.60
C TRP A 547 5.37 8.31 9.61
N ASP A 548 5.01 9.02 10.70
CA ASP A 548 3.69 9.62 10.88
C ASP A 548 3.74 10.94 11.65
N VAL A 549 3.32 12.03 11.01
CA VAL A 549 3.27 13.36 11.63
C VAL A 549 2.38 13.40 12.89
N ARG A 550 1.30 12.57 12.95
CA ARG A 550 0.40 12.53 14.11
C ARG A 550 1.03 11.85 15.33
N ARG A 551 2.08 11.05 15.13
CA ARG A 551 2.92 10.49 16.21
C ARG A 551 4.01 11.47 16.67
N GLY A 552 4.14 12.62 16.02
CA GLY A 552 5.22 13.57 16.29
C GLY A 552 6.52 13.27 15.56
N ASP A 553 6.52 12.37 14.57
CA ASP A 553 7.68 12.14 13.70
C ASP A 553 7.99 13.41 12.89
N THR A 554 9.28 13.65 12.66
CA THR A 554 9.81 14.82 11.94
C THR A 554 10.95 14.37 11.05
N ASP A 555 11.53 15.30 10.28
CA ASP A 555 12.75 15.02 9.52
C ASP A 555 13.93 14.58 10.42
N ALA A 556 13.91 14.90 11.72
CA ALA A 556 14.95 14.44 12.66
C ALA A 556 14.83 12.94 12.98
N THR A 557 13.61 12.38 12.98
CA THR A 557 13.38 10.94 13.22
C THR A 557 13.50 10.10 11.94
N TRP A 558 13.38 10.73 10.78
CA TRP A 558 13.32 10.05 9.50
C TRP A 558 14.53 9.17 9.16
N PRO A 559 15.81 9.64 9.29
CA PRO A 559 16.97 8.83 8.94
C PRO A 559 17.05 7.51 9.73
N GLU A 560 16.74 7.53 11.03
CA GLU A 560 16.72 6.30 11.85
C GLU A 560 15.64 5.33 11.37
N ILE A 561 14.42 5.83 11.09
CA ILE A 561 13.31 5.00 10.61
C ILE A 561 13.66 4.39 9.25
N LEU A 562 14.22 5.18 8.33
CA LEU A 562 14.63 4.72 7.01
C LEU A 562 15.75 3.67 7.08
N GLU A 563 16.77 3.88 7.92
CA GLU A 563 17.85 2.90 8.12
C GLU A 563 17.32 1.58 8.70
N ARG A 564 16.39 1.65 9.65
CA ARG A 564 15.68 0.46 10.16
C ARG A 564 14.94 -0.27 9.05
N ALA A 565 14.20 0.45 8.23
CA ALA A 565 13.50 -0.13 7.07
C ALA A 565 14.46 -0.79 6.08
N LYS A 566 15.59 -0.16 5.78
CA LYS A 566 16.62 -0.71 4.89
C LYS A 566 17.20 -2.03 5.42
N ARG A 567 17.49 -2.10 6.71
CA ARG A 567 17.98 -3.35 7.35
C ARG A 567 16.97 -4.48 7.22
N SER A 568 15.72 -4.20 7.59
CA SER A 568 14.64 -5.19 7.56
C SER A 568 14.23 -5.59 6.15
N ALA A 569 14.52 -4.76 5.14
CA ALA A 569 14.15 -4.97 3.75
C ALA A 569 15.13 -5.85 2.95
N VAL A 570 16.27 -6.23 3.53
CA VAL A 570 17.35 -6.93 2.80
C VAL A 570 16.89 -8.20 2.09
N ASP A 571 16.02 -8.95 2.73
CA ASP A 571 15.46 -10.22 2.23
C ASP A 571 14.03 -10.06 1.65
N ILE A 572 13.52 -8.82 1.52
CA ILE A 572 12.20 -8.52 0.99
C ILE A 572 12.35 -7.72 -0.32
N PRO A 573 12.26 -8.37 -1.48
CA PRO A 573 12.35 -7.66 -2.76
C PRO A 573 11.30 -6.55 -2.85
N ASN A 574 11.74 -5.32 -3.18
CA ASN A 574 10.85 -4.15 -3.27
C ASN A 574 9.98 -3.91 -2.01
N ALA A 575 10.56 -4.11 -0.81
CA ALA A 575 9.86 -3.86 0.45
C ALA A 575 9.17 -2.51 0.44
N MET A 576 7.89 -2.49 0.83
CA MET A 576 7.07 -1.28 0.89
C MET A 576 7.13 -0.69 2.30
N MET A 577 7.12 0.64 2.37
CA MET A 577 7.11 1.40 3.61
C MET A 577 6.06 2.51 3.53
N ASP A 578 5.45 2.82 4.66
CA ASP A 578 4.37 3.79 4.80
C ASP A 578 4.90 5.12 5.36
N ILE A 579 4.43 6.24 4.79
CA ILE A 579 4.59 7.58 5.36
C ILE A 579 3.22 8.26 5.43
N LEU A 580 2.94 8.92 6.55
CA LEU A 580 1.62 9.45 6.85
C LEU A 580 1.70 10.93 7.21
N GLY A 581 1.04 11.76 6.39
CA GLY A 581 0.78 13.17 6.65
C GLY A 581 -0.45 13.39 7.53
N GLN A 582 -0.95 14.61 7.56
CA GLN A 582 -2.23 14.92 8.22
C GLN A 582 -3.42 14.40 7.42
N ARG A 583 -3.34 14.39 6.08
CA ARG A 583 -4.40 14.03 5.15
C ARG A 583 -4.05 12.82 4.30
N VAL A 584 -2.79 12.66 3.96
CA VAL A 584 -2.29 11.64 3.04
C VAL A 584 -1.64 10.48 3.77
N HIS A 585 -1.81 9.30 3.22
CA HIS A 585 -1.01 8.12 3.49
C HIS A 585 -0.35 7.69 2.18
N LEU A 586 0.96 7.74 2.11
CA LEU A 586 1.72 7.32 0.94
C LEU A 586 2.49 6.06 1.23
N GLN A 587 2.49 5.14 0.26
CA GLN A 587 3.32 3.94 0.33
C GLN A 587 4.21 3.83 -0.90
N ASN A 588 5.51 3.60 -0.68
CA ASN A 588 6.48 3.38 -1.73
C ASN A 588 7.54 2.39 -1.27
N THR A 589 8.44 1.99 -2.18
CA THR A 589 9.53 1.08 -1.81
C THR A 589 10.55 1.78 -0.90
N VAL A 590 11.13 1.03 0.02
CA VAL A 590 12.25 1.50 0.87
C VAL A 590 13.39 2.06 0.01
N ASN A 591 13.69 1.41 -1.13
CA ASN A 591 14.71 1.87 -2.07
C ASN A 591 14.36 3.22 -2.72
N ALA A 592 13.09 3.47 -3.05
CA ALA A 592 12.65 4.75 -3.59
C ALA A 592 12.82 5.87 -2.56
N PHE A 593 12.46 5.65 -1.30
CA PHE A 593 12.70 6.60 -0.23
C PHE A 593 14.20 6.86 -0.01
N ALA A 594 15.02 5.80 0.02
CA ALA A 594 16.47 5.93 0.16
C ALA A 594 17.10 6.73 -1.00
N LYS A 595 16.58 6.59 -2.21
CA LYS A 595 17.04 7.31 -3.40
C LYS A 595 16.54 8.76 -3.46
N CYS A 596 15.24 8.98 -3.20
CA CYS A 596 14.56 10.25 -3.50
C CYS A 596 14.46 11.20 -2.30
N ALA A 597 14.40 10.67 -1.08
CA ALA A 597 14.19 11.44 0.15
C ALA A 597 15.06 10.91 1.31
N PRO A 598 16.39 10.73 1.15
CA PRO A 598 17.21 10.05 2.16
C PRO A 598 17.32 10.80 3.50
N ASN A 599 17.21 12.12 3.50
CA ASN A 599 17.51 12.95 4.67
C ASN A 599 16.29 13.65 5.27
N ALA A 600 15.23 13.83 4.50
CA ALA A 600 14.04 14.58 4.90
C ALA A 600 12.80 14.08 4.16
N ILE A 601 11.67 14.00 4.85
CA ILE A 601 10.41 13.47 4.32
C ILE A 601 9.22 14.41 4.54
N GLN A 602 9.33 15.36 5.46
CA GLN A 602 8.24 16.28 5.82
C GLN A 602 7.69 17.02 4.60
N ALA A 603 8.54 17.58 3.77
CA ALA A 603 8.12 18.30 2.55
C ALA A 603 7.36 17.43 1.55
N VAL A 604 7.61 16.10 1.55
CA VAL A 604 6.89 15.15 0.69
C VAL A 604 5.44 15.01 1.14
N VAL A 605 5.20 14.82 2.44
CA VAL A 605 3.82 14.70 2.94
C VAL A 605 3.10 16.05 2.88
N ASP A 606 3.78 17.17 3.19
CA ASP A 606 3.18 18.51 3.17
C ASP A 606 2.64 18.90 1.79
N MET A 607 3.34 18.56 0.71
CA MET A 607 2.86 18.89 -0.64
C MET A 607 1.60 18.10 -1.02
N HIS A 608 1.48 16.84 -0.60
CA HIS A 608 0.29 16.03 -0.83
C HIS A 608 -0.85 16.39 0.12
N ASP A 609 -0.58 16.65 1.40
CA ASP A 609 -1.56 17.14 2.36
C ASP A 609 -2.18 18.44 1.89
N ARG A 610 -1.37 19.39 1.45
CA ARG A 610 -1.81 20.68 0.91
C ARG A 610 -2.73 20.52 -0.32
N MET A 611 -2.43 19.57 -1.18
CA MET A 611 -3.28 19.26 -2.34
C MET A 611 -4.65 18.74 -1.88
N LEU A 612 -4.68 17.81 -0.92
CA LEU A 612 -5.92 17.28 -0.35
C LEU A 612 -6.70 18.34 0.43
N ASP A 613 -6.05 19.24 1.13
CA ASP A 613 -6.72 20.36 1.83
C ASP A 613 -7.47 21.26 0.83
N PHE A 614 -6.93 21.51 -0.37
CA PHE A 614 -7.64 22.23 -1.42
C PHE A 614 -8.81 21.44 -2.00
N GLU A 615 -8.69 20.12 -2.15
CA GLU A 615 -9.82 19.28 -2.57
C GLU A 615 -10.92 19.25 -1.51
N TYR A 616 -10.59 19.13 -0.22
CA TYR A 616 -11.55 19.18 0.89
C TYR A 616 -12.19 20.55 1.05
N LEU A 617 -11.46 21.63 0.74
CA LEU A 617 -12.03 22.96 0.66
C LEU A 617 -13.11 23.03 -0.43
N MET A 618 -12.82 22.52 -1.63
CA MET A 618 -13.77 22.45 -2.74
C MET A 618 -15.02 21.63 -2.39
N MET A 619 -14.88 20.56 -1.65
CA MET A 619 -15.98 19.72 -1.18
C MET A 619 -16.83 20.37 -0.07
N GLY A 620 -16.39 21.52 0.48
CA GLY A 620 -17.07 22.17 1.60
C GLY A 620 -16.79 21.51 2.96
N LEU A 621 -15.90 20.52 3.03
CA LEU A 621 -15.60 19.77 4.27
C LEU A 621 -14.92 20.66 5.31
N VAL A 622 -14.01 21.54 4.87
CA VAL A 622 -13.32 22.49 5.74
C VAL A 622 -14.33 23.48 6.34
N LYS A 623 -15.19 24.07 5.50
CA LYS A 623 -16.21 25.03 5.91
C LYS A 623 -17.19 24.46 6.95
N ASN A 624 -17.55 23.20 6.79
CA ASN A 624 -18.57 22.54 7.63
C ASN A 624 -17.96 21.67 8.74
N ASN A 625 -16.64 21.77 8.99
CA ASN A 625 -15.91 20.98 9.98
C ASN A 625 -16.16 19.46 9.85
N ALA A 626 -16.20 18.98 8.60
CA ALA A 626 -16.50 17.60 8.25
C ALA A 626 -15.31 16.87 7.58
N VAL A 627 -14.09 17.41 7.76
CA VAL A 627 -12.88 16.78 7.21
C VAL A 627 -12.66 15.45 7.93
N PRO A 628 -12.61 14.32 7.19
CA PRO A 628 -12.45 13.01 7.81
C PRO A 628 -11.11 12.85 8.55
N ALA A 629 -11.12 12.10 9.65
CA ALA A 629 -9.90 11.66 10.31
C ALA A 629 -9.11 10.64 9.47
N ASN A 630 -9.81 9.85 8.63
CA ASN A 630 -9.21 8.89 7.70
C ASN A 630 -8.34 9.59 6.66
N ARG A 631 -7.16 9.05 6.42
CA ARG A 631 -6.23 9.55 5.42
C ARG A 631 -6.58 9.06 4.02
N PHE A 632 -6.08 9.77 3.02
CA PHE A 632 -6.23 9.39 1.63
C PHE A 632 -5.01 8.58 1.17
N PHE A 633 -5.21 7.38 0.66
CA PHE A 633 -4.13 6.44 0.38
C PHE A 633 -3.64 6.54 -1.07
N GLY A 634 -2.35 6.81 -1.25
CA GLY A 634 -1.64 6.79 -2.51
C GLY A 634 -0.49 5.78 -2.48
N VAL A 635 -0.42 4.89 -3.46
CA VAL A 635 0.55 3.80 -3.49
C VAL A 635 1.30 3.72 -4.80
N ARG A 636 2.59 3.41 -4.72
CA ARG A 636 3.36 2.99 -5.89
C ARG A 636 2.86 1.64 -6.39
N SER A 637 2.61 1.56 -7.69
CA SER A 637 2.23 0.31 -8.36
C SER A 637 3.21 -0.06 -9.48
N TRP A 638 3.09 -1.28 -10.02
CA TRP A 638 3.95 -1.82 -11.08
C TRP A 638 3.19 -1.99 -12.38
N GLY A 639 3.42 -1.09 -13.32
CA GLY A 639 2.80 -1.11 -14.65
C GLY A 639 1.45 -0.41 -14.74
N GLY A 640 0.97 -0.19 -15.97
CA GLY A 640 -0.24 0.56 -16.26
C GLY A 640 -0.07 2.08 -16.25
N SER A 641 -1.17 2.79 -16.21
CA SER A 641 -1.27 4.24 -16.01
C SER A 641 -1.72 4.52 -14.58
N PRO A 642 -1.52 5.74 -14.05
CA PRO A 642 -2.17 6.15 -12.81
C PRO A 642 -3.66 5.84 -12.84
N ASN A 643 -4.19 5.36 -11.74
CA ASN A 643 -5.61 5.01 -11.63
C ASN A 643 -6.09 4.97 -10.17
N TRP A 644 -7.39 5.21 -9.98
CA TRP A 644 -8.09 4.96 -8.72
C TRP A 644 -8.74 3.58 -8.74
N ASN A 645 -8.43 2.70 -7.78
CA ASN A 645 -8.95 1.33 -7.73
C ASN A 645 -10.12 1.13 -6.74
N GLY A 646 -10.67 2.21 -6.22
CA GLY A 646 -11.71 2.18 -5.21
C GLY A 646 -11.21 2.25 -3.76
N VAL A 647 -9.94 1.96 -3.50
CA VAL A 647 -9.32 2.00 -2.16
C VAL A 647 -8.17 2.98 -2.10
N CYS A 648 -7.35 3.01 -3.15
CA CYS A 648 -6.16 3.87 -3.23
C CYS A 648 -5.94 4.41 -4.64
N ALA A 649 -5.19 5.49 -4.70
CA ALA A 649 -4.62 6.02 -5.93
C ALA A 649 -3.31 5.29 -6.26
N ASN A 650 -3.25 4.64 -7.41
CA ASN A 650 -2.09 3.90 -7.89
C ASN A 650 -1.22 4.76 -8.81
N TYR A 651 0.07 4.82 -8.55
CA TYR A 651 1.03 5.63 -9.30
C TYR A 651 2.20 4.76 -9.80
N PRO A 652 2.12 4.20 -11.02
CA PRO A 652 3.21 3.41 -11.59
C PRO A 652 4.36 4.30 -12.06
N ASN A 653 5.60 3.87 -11.78
CA ASN A 653 6.84 4.49 -12.27
C ASN A 653 6.94 6.02 -12.05
N THR A 654 6.43 6.50 -10.92
CA THR A 654 6.35 7.93 -10.58
C THR A 654 7.09 8.28 -9.30
N GLU A 655 8.09 7.49 -8.90
CA GLU A 655 8.79 7.67 -7.62
C GLU A 655 9.35 9.07 -7.47
N ASP A 656 10.04 9.59 -8.50
CA ASP A 656 10.63 10.93 -8.44
C ASP A 656 9.55 12.02 -8.33
N ALA A 657 8.42 11.87 -9.04
CA ALA A 657 7.33 12.83 -8.97
C ALA A 657 6.57 12.77 -7.65
N MET A 658 6.44 11.58 -7.06
CA MET A 658 5.77 11.36 -5.78
C MET A 658 6.61 11.84 -4.60
N LEU A 659 7.94 11.64 -4.63
CA LEU A 659 8.83 11.77 -3.49
C LEU A 659 9.81 12.96 -3.57
N VAL A 660 9.87 13.67 -4.70
CA VAL A 660 10.78 14.82 -4.87
C VAL A 660 9.96 16.09 -5.10
N PRO A 661 9.87 17.01 -4.13
CA PRO A 661 9.03 18.20 -4.26
C PRO A 661 9.29 19.02 -5.53
N LYS A 662 10.53 19.20 -5.92
CA LYS A 662 10.88 19.91 -7.16
C LYS A 662 10.32 19.23 -8.42
N VAL A 663 10.18 17.91 -8.42
CA VAL A 663 9.60 17.15 -9.55
C VAL A 663 8.07 17.17 -9.47
N PHE A 664 7.50 17.05 -8.26
CA PHE A 664 6.06 17.13 -8.03
C PHE A 664 5.45 18.42 -8.59
N TYR A 665 6.09 19.57 -8.35
CA TYR A 665 5.60 20.87 -8.80
C TYR A 665 5.82 21.17 -10.29
N ARG A 666 6.45 20.24 -11.07
CA ARG A 666 6.65 20.45 -12.52
C ARG A 666 5.36 20.22 -13.31
N LYS A 667 5.06 21.17 -14.22
CA LYS A 667 3.97 21.07 -15.23
C LYS A 667 2.72 20.32 -14.72
N ASN A 668 2.53 19.11 -15.21
CA ASN A 668 1.31 18.32 -14.98
C ASN A 668 1.38 17.37 -13.79
N ASN A 669 2.49 17.29 -13.03
CA ASN A 669 2.58 16.28 -11.98
C ASN A 669 1.58 16.55 -10.84
N VAL A 670 1.39 17.80 -10.42
CA VAL A 670 0.33 18.14 -9.44
C VAL A 670 -1.04 17.67 -9.96
N TRP A 671 -1.30 17.83 -11.26
CA TRP A 671 -2.54 17.35 -11.86
C TRP A 671 -2.66 15.82 -11.78
N VAL A 672 -1.59 15.07 -12.11
CA VAL A 672 -1.63 13.60 -12.10
C VAL A 672 -1.99 13.05 -10.71
N PHE A 673 -1.36 13.59 -9.66
CA PHE A 673 -1.68 13.15 -8.29
C PHE A 673 -3.09 13.55 -7.87
N GLY A 674 -3.48 14.81 -8.07
CA GLY A 674 -4.82 15.30 -7.74
C GLY A 674 -5.93 14.68 -8.60
N HIS A 675 -5.65 14.20 -9.82
CA HIS A 675 -6.62 13.52 -10.67
C HIS A 675 -7.11 12.22 -10.00
N GLU A 676 -6.18 11.37 -9.52
CA GLU A 676 -6.54 10.12 -8.88
C GLU A 676 -7.16 10.33 -7.49
N PHE A 677 -6.67 11.31 -6.74
CA PHE A 677 -7.30 11.72 -5.48
C PHE A 677 -8.70 12.28 -5.73
N GLY A 678 -8.87 13.06 -6.80
CA GLY A 678 -10.16 13.58 -7.24
C GLY A 678 -11.20 12.50 -7.52
N HIS A 679 -10.80 11.34 -8.08
CA HIS A 679 -11.72 10.20 -8.25
C HIS A 679 -12.23 9.67 -6.91
N GLY A 680 -11.36 9.58 -5.91
CA GLY A 680 -11.73 9.17 -4.56
C GLY A 680 -12.59 10.19 -3.80
N ASN A 681 -12.47 11.47 -4.13
CA ASN A 681 -13.25 12.57 -3.54
C ASN A 681 -14.51 12.93 -4.34
N GLN A 682 -14.75 12.28 -5.47
CA GLN A 682 -15.85 12.61 -6.38
C GLN A 682 -17.21 12.26 -5.77
N VAL A 683 -17.97 13.29 -5.41
CA VAL A 683 -19.33 13.19 -4.84
C VAL A 683 -20.30 12.58 -5.85
N ALA A 684 -21.10 11.60 -5.45
CA ALA A 684 -21.98 10.83 -6.34
C ALA A 684 -22.95 11.69 -7.15
N GLN A 685 -23.53 12.74 -6.56
CA GLN A 685 -24.45 13.66 -7.24
C GLN A 685 -23.75 14.68 -8.15
N MET A 686 -22.40 14.76 -8.07
CA MET A 686 -21.56 15.52 -9.00
C MET A 686 -20.96 14.63 -10.10
N LYS A 687 -21.04 13.31 -9.95
CA LYS A 687 -20.58 12.31 -10.91
C LYS A 687 -21.73 11.88 -11.82
N GLY A 688 -22.17 12.76 -12.74
CA GLY A 688 -23.12 12.40 -13.81
C GLY A 688 -22.45 11.60 -14.93
N ASN A 689 -23.21 10.81 -15.69
CA ASN A 689 -22.69 10.11 -16.86
C ASN A 689 -22.11 11.12 -17.87
N GLY A 690 -20.87 10.93 -18.28
CA GLY A 690 -20.08 11.87 -19.07
C GLY A 690 -19.25 12.85 -18.24
N TRP A 691 -19.26 12.71 -16.91
CA TRP A 691 -18.49 13.51 -15.97
C TRP A 691 -17.52 12.74 -15.09
N THR A 692 -17.36 11.44 -15.29
CA THR A 692 -16.41 10.64 -14.50
C THR A 692 -15.00 11.21 -14.58
N GLU A 693 -14.51 11.53 -15.80
CA GLU A 693 -13.22 12.16 -16.07
C GLU A 693 -13.29 13.70 -16.15
N VAL A 694 -14.36 14.31 -15.67
CA VAL A 694 -14.55 15.76 -15.68
C VAL A 694 -14.56 16.32 -14.27
N THR A 695 -15.47 15.87 -13.41
CA THR A 695 -15.62 16.45 -12.07
C THR A 695 -14.55 15.98 -11.08
N ASN A 696 -13.88 14.83 -11.30
CA ASN A 696 -12.66 14.49 -10.58
C ASN A 696 -11.55 15.53 -10.83
N ASN A 697 -11.47 16.06 -12.06
CA ASN A 697 -10.48 17.06 -12.44
C ASN A 697 -10.81 18.48 -11.97
N LEU A 698 -12.03 18.73 -11.49
CA LEU A 698 -12.38 19.99 -10.86
C LEU A 698 -11.52 20.21 -9.61
N TYR A 699 -11.34 19.19 -8.79
CA TYR A 699 -10.51 19.23 -7.59
C TYR A 699 -9.05 19.49 -7.90
N CYS A 700 -8.46 18.70 -8.79
CA CYS A 700 -7.03 18.82 -9.11
C CYS A 700 -6.71 20.12 -9.88
N SER A 701 -7.63 20.64 -10.70
CA SER A 701 -7.43 21.94 -11.38
C SER A 701 -7.36 23.09 -10.39
N PHE A 702 -8.22 23.07 -9.37
CA PHE A 702 -8.18 24.06 -8.30
C PHE A 702 -6.93 23.92 -7.44
N ALA A 703 -6.55 22.70 -7.05
CA ALA A 703 -5.31 22.46 -6.33
C ALA A 703 -4.08 22.97 -7.13
N GLN A 704 -4.02 22.68 -8.43
CA GLN A 704 -2.97 23.18 -9.31
C GLN A 704 -2.95 24.72 -9.35
N TYR A 705 -4.11 25.38 -9.41
CA TYR A 705 -4.21 26.84 -9.37
C TYR A 705 -3.72 27.42 -8.05
N MET A 706 -4.11 26.85 -6.93
CA MET A 706 -3.72 27.32 -5.60
C MET A 706 -2.24 27.11 -5.32
N MET A 707 -1.64 26.03 -5.85
CA MET A 707 -0.24 25.69 -5.68
C MET A 707 0.69 26.33 -6.73
N ARG A 708 0.14 27.08 -7.71
CA ARG A 708 0.95 27.66 -8.82
C ARG A 708 1.99 28.67 -8.39
N ASN A 709 1.78 29.32 -7.25
CA ASN A 709 2.69 30.36 -6.71
C ASN A 709 3.73 29.78 -5.73
N ASP A 710 3.76 28.44 -5.57
CA ASP A 710 4.82 27.83 -4.78
C ASP A 710 6.19 28.11 -5.40
N PRO A 711 7.24 28.39 -4.63
CA PRO A 711 8.59 28.67 -5.16
C PRO A 711 9.16 27.54 -6.06
N LEU A 712 8.70 26.33 -5.88
CA LEU A 712 9.10 25.17 -6.71
C LEU A 712 8.23 24.98 -7.96
N SER A 713 7.11 25.72 -8.07
CA SER A 713 6.15 25.58 -9.16
C SER A 713 6.61 26.35 -10.42
N GLU A 714 6.36 25.77 -11.58
CA GLU A 714 6.52 26.45 -12.86
C GLU A 714 5.32 27.37 -13.21
N GLY A 715 4.34 27.50 -12.32
CA GLY A 715 3.11 28.28 -12.57
C GLY A 715 2.24 27.74 -13.70
N TYR A 716 2.43 26.47 -14.07
CA TYR A 716 1.72 25.86 -15.19
C TYR A 716 0.29 25.44 -14.81
N LEU A 717 -0.67 25.82 -15.65
CA LEU A 717 -2.08 25.46 -15.53
C LEU A 717 -2.49 24.64 -16.75
N ARG A 718 -2.78 23.37 -16.56
CA ARG A 718 -3.04 22.42 -17.65
C ARG A 718 -4.18 22.85 -18.55
N LEU A 719 -5.28 23.36 -17.97
CA LEU A 719 -6.46 23.78 -18.71
C LEU A 719 -6.21 24.98 -19.62
N GLU A 720 -5.29 25.87 -19.22
CA GLU A 720 -5.03 27.13 -19.93
C GLU A 720 -3.76 27.13 -20.79
N HIS A 721 -2.75 26.35 -20.40
CA HIS A 721 -1.43 26.41 -21.02
C HIS A 721 -1.11 25.23 -21.93
N GLU A 722 -1.79 24.07 -21.73
CA GLU A 722 -1.52 22.91 -22.61
C GLU A 722 -2.17 23.13 -23.97
N SER A 723 -1.36 22.89 -25.03
CA SER A 723 -1.92 22.97 -26.39
C SER A 723 -2.90 21.82 -26.62
N PHE A 724 -4.04 22.17 -27.23
CA PHE A 724 -5.07 21.23 -27.60
C PHE A 724 -5.01 20.91 -29.10
N LYS A 725 -4.96 19.62 -29.45
CA LYS A 725 -5.08 19.12 -30.82
C LYS A 725 -6.38 18.35 -30.97
N ARG A 726 -7.24 18.78 -31.90
CA ARG A 726 -8.40 17.95 -32.26
C ARG A 726 -7.93 16.65 -32.90
N PRO A 727 -8.60 15.50 -32.65
CA PRO A 727 -8.36 14.30 -33.43
C PRO A 727 -8.43 14.59 -34.93
N GLY A 728 -7.36 14.23 -35.66
CA GLY A 728 -7.22 14.51 -37.09
C GLY A 728 -6.82 15.93 -37.48
N ALA A 729 -6.67 16.86 -36.53
CA ALA A 729 -6.18 18.21 -36.83
C ALA A 729 -4.65 18.24 -37.00
N ARG A 730 -4.17 19.02 -38.00
CA ARG A 730 -2.72 19.16 -38.27
C ARG A 730 -2.01 20.15 -37.34
N SER A 731 -2.76 21.04 -36.70
CA SER A 731 -2.22 22.08 -35.81
C SER A 731 -3.00 22.14 -34.48
N ALA A 732 -2.30 22.59 -33.41
CA ALA A 732 -2.93 22.92 -32.14
C ALA A 732 -3.85 24.14 -32.32
N LEU A 733 -4.98 24.16 -31.61
CA LEU A 733 -5.81 25.36 -31.54
C LEU A 733 -5.11 26.43 -30.69
N ALA A 734 -5.03 27.66 -31.19
CA ALA A 734 -4.57 28.78 -30.41
C ALA A 734 -5.43 28.98 -29.16
N GLY A 735 -4.81 29.28 -28.01
CA GLY A 735 -5.51 29.46 -26.74
C GLY A 735 -6.01 28.19 -26.05
N GLY A 736 -5.55 27.03 -26.50
CA GLY A 736 -5.75 25.76 -25.81
C GLY A 736 -7.22 25.33 -25.66
N ARG A 737 -7.54 24.69 -24.55
CA ARG A 737 -8.87 24.10 -24.30
C ARG A 737 -9.98 25.13 -24.12
N ILE A 738 -9.69 26.28 -23.50
CA ILE A 738 -10.72 27.33 -23.33
C ILE A 738 -11.24 27.80 -24.67
N ASN A 739 -10.34 28.14 -25.60
CA ASN A 739 -10.73 28.56 -26.94
C ASN A 739 -11.44 27.45 -27.71
N ALA A 740 -10.98 26.20 -27.58
CA ALA A 740 -11.66 25.07 -28.20
C ALA A 740 -13.09 24.92 -27.73
N PHE A 741 -13.32 25.01 -26.43
CA PHE A 741 -14.67 24.91 -25.84
C PHE A 741 -15.54 26.06 -26.28
N LEU A 742 -15.11 27.34 -26.15
CA LEU A 742 -15.91 28.52 -26.48
C LEU A 742 -16.28 28.60 -27.96
N ASN A 743 -15.35 28.22 -28.86
CA ASN A 743 -15.66 28.18 -30.29
C ASN A 743 -16.67 27.08 -30.63
N GLU A 744 -16.68 25.94 -29.94
CA GLU A 744 -17.68 24.91 -30.15
C GLU A 744 -19.05 25.30 -29.56
N ALA A 745 -19.06 25.89 -28.36
CA ALA A 745 -20.28 26.26 -27.67
C ALA A 745 -20.94 27.52 -28.26
N LEU A 746 -20.17 28.62 -28.41
CA LEU A 746 -20.72 29.94 -28.74
C LEU A 746 -20.68 30.24 -30.25
N VAL A 747 -19.70 29.71 -30.98
CA VAL A 747 -19.57 29.93 -32.43
C VAL A 747 -20.29 28.84 -33.22
N ALA A 748 -20.00 27.57 -32.93
CA ALA A 748 -20.57 26.43 -33.63
C ALA A 748 -21.93 25.97 -33.02
N HIS A 749 -22.39 26.56 -31.93
CA HIS A 749 -23.65 26.28 -31.23
C HIS A 749 -23.87 24.80 -30.90
N LYS A 750 -22.78 24.07 -30.67
CA LYS A 750 -22.83 22.64 -30.27
C LYS A 750 -23.39 22.50 -28.86
N SER A 751 -24.22 21.50 -28.66
CA SER A 751 -24.64 21.13 -27.30
C SER A 751 -23.48 20.52 -26.51
N TYR A 752 -23.53 20.65 -25.20
CA TYR A 752 -22.46 20.25 -24.31
C TYR A 752 -21.97 18.80 -24.56
N PHE A 753 -22.90 17.84 -24.69
CA PHE A 753 -22.55 16.43 -24.91
C PHE A 753 -22.11 16.11 -26.35
N MET A 754 -22.30 17.01 -27.29
CA MET A 754 -21.90 16.85 -28.70
C MET A 754 -20.60 17.57 -29.05
N GLN A 755 -19.92 18.14 -28.06
CA GLN A 755 -18.62 18.80 -28.25
C GLN A 755 -17.50 17.75 -28.34
N VAL A 756 -16.30 18.20 -28.72
CA VAL A 756 -15.12 17.37 -29.00
C VAL A 756 -14.76 16.36 -27.90
N ALA A 757 -15.31 16.57 -26.73
CA ALA A 757 -15.08 15.70 -25.57
C ALA A 757 -16.04 14.50 -25.47
N THR A 758 -16.70 14.08 -26.56
CA THR A 758 -17.57 12.88 -26.52
C THR A 758 -16.73 11.63 -26.77
N ILE A 759 -16.81 10.65 -25.86
CA ILE A 759 -16.23 9.32 -26.10
C ILE A 759 -16.98 8.72 -27.29
N SER A 760 -16.26 8.24 -28.30
CA SER A 760 -16.88 7.61 -29.47
C SER A 760 -17.68 6.40 -29.07
N THR A 761 -18.98 6.41 -29.48
CA THR A 761 -19.87 5.26 -29.31
C THR A 761 -19.57 4.13 -30.29
N ASP A 762 -18.80 4.43 -31.35
CA ASP A 762 -18.53 3.48 -32.45
C ASP A 762 -17.29 2.63 -32.21
N LYS A 763 -16.42 3.04 -31.26
CA LYS A 763 -15.20 2.31 -30.90
C LYS A 763 -15.03 2.29 -29.39
N PRO A 764 -15.59 1.30 -28.68
CA PRO A 764 -15.41 1.15 -27.24
C PRO A 764 -13.94 1.14 -26.83
N GLY A 765 -13.56 1.97 -25.85
CA GLY A 765 -12.19 2.06 -25.32
C GLY A 765 -11.24 2.99 -26.10
N VAL A 766 -11.70 3.68 -27.14
CA VAL A 766 -10.94 4.69 -27.86
C VAL A 766 -11.39 6.09 -27.41
N TRP A 767 -10.53 6.80 -26.72
CA TRP A 767 -10.71 8.21 -26.39
C TRP A 767 -10.47 9.06 -27.64
N GLU A 768 -11.51 9.36 -28.37
CA GLU A 768 -11.43 10.29 -29.53
C GLU A 768 -11.48 11.76 -29.11
N SER A 769 -11.63 12.02 -27.82
CA SER A 769 -11.93 13.35 -27.29
C SER A 769 -11.08 13.69 -26.05
N ASP A 770 -10.96 14.98 -25.77
CA ASP A 770 -10.30 15.50 -24.57
C ASP A 770 -11.34 15.83 -23.48
N PRO A 771 -11.49 15.04 -22.40
CA PRO A 771 -12.50 15.25 -21.35
C PRO A 771 -12.30 16.59 -20.63
N PHE A 772 -11.09 17.15 -20.67
CA PHE A 772 -10.78 18.41 -20.01
C PHE A 772 -11.36 19.64 -20.75
N VAL A 773 -11.78 19.49 -21.99
CA VAL A 773 -12.55 20.54 -22.69
C VAL A 773 -13.93 20.69 -22.03
N LYS A 774 -14.56 19.59 -21.61
CA LYS A 774 -15.85 19.65 -20.87
C LYS A 774 -15.71 20.25 -19.47
N LEU A 775 -14.52 20.26 -18.91
CA LEU A 775 -14.24 20.88 -17.61
C LEU A 775 -14.25 22.43 -17.68
N ILE A 776 -14.11 23.01 -18.86
CA ILE A 776 -13.96 24.47 -19.02
C ILE A 776 -15.08 25.30 -18.39
N PRO A 777 -16.39 24.99 -18.53
CA PRO A 777 -17.43 25.76 -17.83
C PRO A 777 -17.27 25.72 -16.31
N LEU A 778 -16.90 24.55 -15.76
CA LEU A 778 -16.68 24.39 -14.32
C LEU A 778 -15.44 25.18 -13.88
N TRP A 779 -14.39 25.17 -14.71
CA TRP A 779 -13.19 25.97 -14.50
C TRP A 779 -13.49 27.49 -14.51
N GLN A 780 -14.29 27.95 -15.44
CA GLN A 780 -14.72 29.37 -15.51
C GLN A 780 -15.53 29.77 -14.28
N MET A 781 -16.41 28.89 -13.78
CA MET A 781 -17.10 29.10 -12.50
C MET A 781 -16.12 29.16 -11.32
N THR A 782 -15.09 28.31 -11.32
CA THR A 782 -14.03 28.34 -10.29
C THR A 782 -13.29 29.68 -10.33
N MET A 783 -12.87 30.12 -11.51
CA MET A 783 -12.15 31.37 -11.67
C MET A 783 -13.02 32.59 -11.32
N TYR A 784 -14.29 32.60 -11.76
CA TYR A 784 -15.18 33.71 -11.51
C TYR A 784 -15.59 33.80 -10.04
N PHE A 785 -16.04 32.71 -9.43
CA PHE A 785 -16.58 32.78 -8.09
C PHE A 785 -15.49 32.75 -7.03
N MET A 786 -14.58 31.78 -7.09
CA MET A 786 -13.59 31.58 -6.04
C MET A 786 -12.31 32.38 -6.28
N ALA A 787 -11.70 32.31 -7.45
CA ALA A 787 -10.42 32.97 -7.70
C ALA A 787 -10.58 34.52 -7.75
N ALA A 788 -11.64 35.03 -8.38
CA ALA A 788 -11.93 36.45 -8.40
C ALA A 788 -12.63 36.94 -7.11
N ASP A 789 -12.83 36.10 -6.11
CA ASP A 789 -13.34 36.43 -4.79
C ASP A 789 -14.79 37.01 -4.79
N ILE A 790 -15.60 36.62 -5.79
CA ILE A 790 -16.99 37.05 -5.92
C ILE A 790 -17.90 36.26 -4.98
N LYS A 791 -17.65 34.93 -4.89
CA LYS A 791 -18.34 34.01 -4.00
C LYS A 791 -17.36 32.91 -3.59
N PRO A 792 -16.46 33.12 -2.61
CA PRO A 792 -15.43 32.15 -2.21
C PRO A 792 -15.95 30.76 -1.83
N ASP A 793 -17.19 30.73 -1.29
CA ASP A 793 -17.83 29.49 -0.87
C ASP A 793 -18.68 28.83 -1.97
N PHE A 794 -18.54 29.22 -3.23
CA PHE A 794 -19.37 28.69 -4.32
C PHE A 794 -19.32 27.17 -4.43
N TRP A 795 -18.13 26.58 -4.68
CA TRP A 795 -17.99 25.13 -4.77
C TRP A 795 -18.22 24.42 -3.45
N PRO A 796 -17.71 24.92 -2.30
CA PRO A 796 -18.10 24.43 -0.98
C PRO A 796 -19.62 24.25 -0.82
N ASP A 797 -20.43 25.25 -1.18
CA ASP A 797 -21.88 25.19 -1.06
C ASP A 797 -22.54 24.24 -2.07
N VAL A 798 -22.07 24.21 -3.33
CA VAL A 798 -22.55 23.26 -4.36
C VAL A 798 -22.30 21.80 -3.95
N HIS A 799 -21.08 21.48 -3.50
CA HIS A 799 -20.74 20.11 -3.09
C HIS A 799 -21.45 19.72 -1.80
N TRP A 800 -21.52 20.61 -0.81
CA TRP A 800 -22.23 20.33 0.43
C TRP A 800 -23.70 20.02 0.21
N ALA A 801 -24.35 20.77 -0.66
CA ALA A 801 -25.72 20.48 -1.09
C ALA A 801 -25.83 19.15 -1.85
N ALA A 802 -24.82 18.82 -2.66
CA ALA A 802 -24.80 17.55 -3.39
C ALA A 802 -24.56 16.34 -2.49
N ILE A 803 -23.75 16.46 -1.43
CA ILE A 803 -23.52 15.42 -0.41
C ILE A 803 -24.84 15.10 0.32
N HIS A 804 -25.65 16.12 0.63
CA HIS A 804 -26.90 15.95 1.37
C HIS A 804 -28.12 15.63 0.49
N ASP A 805 -27.96 15.61 -0.83
CA ASP A 805 -28.98 15.15 -1.77
C ASP A 805 -28.65 13.72 -2.24
N ASN A 806 -29.04 12.76 -1.43
CA ASN A 806 -28.64 11.35 -1.60
C ASN A 806 -29.66 10.51 -2.39
N ASP A 807 -30.53 11.13 -3.21
CA ASP A 807 -31.49 10.39 -4.02
C ASP A 807 -30.79 9.66 -5.19
N LYS A 808 -30.59 8.36 -5.01
CA LYS A 808 -29.96 7.45 -6.00
C LYS A 808 -30.87 7.20 -7.22
N SER A 809 -32.16 7.56 -7.14
CA SER A 809 -33.14 7.32 -8.21
C SER A 809 -33.06 8.32 -9.36
N TYR A 810 -32.36 9.44 -9.21
CA TYR A 810 -32.24 10.46 -10.24
C TYR A 810 -31.71 9.91 -11.56
N SER A 811 -32.48 10.21 -12.65
CA SER A 811 -32.01 9.93 -14.00
C SER A 811 -30.72 10.72 -14.32
N PRO A 812 -29.92 10.29 -15.29
CA PRO A 812 -28.74 11.03 -15.72
C PRO A 812 -29.05 12.51 -16.06
N GLY A 813 -30.13 12.79 -16.79
CA GLY A 813 -30.54 14.17 -17.10
C GLY A 813 -30.92 14.98 -15.86
N ARG A 814 -31.63 14.36 -14.90
CA ARG A 814 -32.05 15.03 -13.66
C ARG A 814 -30.84 15.48 -12.81
N ARG A 815 -29.77 14.75 -12.81
CA ARG A 815 -28.53 15.12 -12.08
C ARG A 815 -27.93 16.43 -12.62
N TYR A 816 -27.95 16.65 -13.93
CA TYR A 816 -27.51 17.91 -14.55
C TYR A 816 -28.42 19.08 -14.20
N VAL A 817 -29.73 18.86 -14.21
CA VAL A 817 -30.72 19.88 -13.78
C VAL A 817 -30.49 20.27 -12.31
N ASN A 818 -30.34 19.29 -11.44
CA ASN A 818 -30.07 19.53 -10.02
C ASN A 818 -28.72 20.24 -9.80
N PHE A 819 -27.70 19.90 -10.57
CA PHE A 819 -26.41 20.62 -10.54
C PHE A 819 -26.60 22.11 -10.88
N MET A 820 -27.33 22.44 -11.98
CA MET A 820 -27.58 23.82 -12.38
C MET A 820 -28.34 24.59 -11.29
N LYS A 821 -29.33 23.98 -10.66
CA LYS A 821 -30.08 24.58 -9.54
C LYS A 821 -29.19 24.83 -8.32
N ARG A 822 -28.34 23.85 -7.91
CA ARG A 822 -27.36 24.03 -6.82
C ARG A 822 -26.38 25.16 -7.11
N ALA A 823 -25.92 25.30 -8.37
CA ALA A 823 -25.03 26.38 -8.77
C ALA A 823 -25.73 27.75 -8.70
N ILE A 824 -27.02 27.84 -9.08
CA ILE A 824 -27.85 29.06 -8.95
C ILE A 824 -28.03 29.41 -7.47
N ASP A 825 -28.28 28.45 -6.59
CA ASP A 825 -28.41 28.69 -5.15
C ASP A 825 -27.10 29.14 -4.52
N ALA A 826 -26.01 28.40 -4.75
CA ALA A 826 -24.69 28.70 -4.19
C ALA A 826 -24.20 30.10 -4.62
N SER A 827 -24.43 30.50 -5.87
CA SER A 827 -24.05 31.82 -6.37
C SER A 827 -25.03 32.96 -5.95
N GLY A 828 -26.30 32.63 -5.77
CA GLY A 828 -27.40 33.62 -5.65
C GLY A 828 -27.68 34.36 -6.95
N LEU A 829 -27.14 33.89 -8.09
CA LEU A 829 -27.27 34.55 -9.40
C LEU A 829 -28.09 33.71 -10.39
N ASN A 830 -28.68 34.36 -11.36
CA ASN A 830 -29.29 33.69 -12.49
C ASN A 830 -28.23 33.28 -13.50
N LEU A 831 -27.82 31.98 -13.46
CA LEU A 831 -26.84 31.40 -14.34
C LEU A 831 -27.43 30.78 -15.62
N CYS A 832 -28.73 30.92 -15.87
CA CYS A 832 -29.40 30.27 -17.02
C CYS A 832 -28.73 30.64 -18.34
N GLY A 833 -28.45 31.94 -18.57
CA GLY A 833 -27.78 32.37 -19.80
C GLY A 833 -26.36 31.82 -19.97
N PHE A 834 -25.63 31.63 -18.87
CA PHE A 834 -24.32 30.97 -18.89
C PHE A 834 -24.47 29.50 -19.30
N PHE A 835 -25.39 28.75 -18.68
CA PHE A 835 -25.61 27.35 -19.01
C PHE A 835 -26.16 27.13 -20.43
N GLU A 836 -27.00 28.06 -20.91
CA GLU A 836 -27.45 28.04 -22.31
C GLU A 836 -26.26 28.25 -23.27
N GLY A 837 -25.45 29.27 -23.02
CA GLY A 837 -24.26 29.58 -23.82
C GLY A 837 -23.25 28.44 -23.87
N MET A 838 -23.11 27.73 -22.76
CA MET A 838 -22.24 26.54 -22.70
C MET A 838 -22.88 25.30 -23.34
N GLY A 839 -24.12 25.38 -23.79
CA GLY A 839 -24.84 24.27 -24.42
C GLY A 839 -25.30 23.19 -23.45
N LEU A 840 -25.37 23.49 -22.15
CA LEU A 840 -25.82 22.58 -21.10
C LEU A 840 -27.30 22.69 -20.78
N LEU A 841 -27.84 23.90 -20.68
CA LEU A 841 -29.27 24.16 -20.44
C LEU A 841 -30.02 24.16 -21.79
N LYS A 842 -30.34 22.96 -22.30
CA LYS A 842 -31.09 22.78 -23.53
C LYS A 842 -31.75 21.40 -23.50
N VAL A 843 -32.72 21.17 -24.39
CA VAL A 843 -33.38 19.87 -24.55
C VAL A 843 -32.37 18.84 -25.10
N PHE A 844 -32.30 17.70 -24.45
CA PHE A 844 -31.56 16.52 -24.88
C PHE A 844 -32.52 15.36 -24.98
N ASP A 845 -32.68 14.81 -26.19
CA ASP A 845 -33.53 13.65 -26.47
C ASP A 845 -32.68 12.44 -26.81
N ASN A 846 -32.68 11.48 -25.90
CA ASN A 846 -32.00 10.19 -26.06
C ASN A 846 -30.52 10.29 -26.46
N VAL A 847 -29.81 11.28 -25.91
CA VAL A 847 -28.36 11.43 -26.17
C VAL A 847 -27.58 10.34 -25.42
N LYS A 848 -26.96 9.43 -26.17
CA LYS A 848 -26.10 8.40 -25.60
C LYS A 848 -24.75 8.97 -25.23
N VAL A 849 -24.32 8.69 -24.03
CA VAL A 849 -22.99 9.04 -23.48
C VAL A 849 -22.34 7.77 -22.97
N ASP A 850 -21.19 7.43 -23.50
CA ASP A 850 -20.34 6.35 -23.00
C ASP A 850 -19.29 6.95 -22.05
N ASP A 851 -19.35 6.53 -20.78
CA ASP A 851 -18.47 7.00 -19.71
C ASP A 851 -18.23 5.82 -18.76
N TYR A 852 -17.40 4.84 -19.19
CA TYR A 852 -17.24 3.50 -18.62
C TYR A 852 -18.52 2.65 -18.64
N THR A 853 -19.69 3.27 -18.70
CA THR A 853 -20.99 2.66 -18.91
C THR A 853 -21.82 3.53 -19.83
N VAL A 854 -22.57 2.91 -20.75
CA VAL A 854 -23.46 3.65 -21.66
C VAL A 854 -24.69 4.12 -20.90
N ALA A 855 -24.93 5.41 -20.91
CA ALA A 855 -26.16 6.02 -20.37
C ALA A 855 -26.86 6.88 -21.41
N THR A 856 -28.17 7.04 -21.24
CA THR A 856 -29.00 7.91 -22.07
C THR A 856 -29.34 9.16 -21.30
N ILE A 857 -28.93 10.32 -21.83
CA ILE A 857 -29.26 11.64 -21.26
C ILE A 857 -30.57 12.15 -21.88
N ASN A 858 -31.54 12.36 -21.03
CA ASN A 858 -32.80 13.02 -21.38
C ASN A 858 -33.01 14.24 -20.49
N ILE A 859 -33.06 15.41 -21.10
CA ILE A 859 -33.51 16.68 -20.45
C ILE A 859 -34.68 17.21 -21.27
N THR A 860 -35.85 17.16 -20.68
CA THR A 860 -37.09 17.60 -21.35
C THR A 860 -37.22 19.12 -21.37
N GLN A 861 -38.10 19.66 -22.16
CA GLN A 861 -38.43 21.09 -22.17
C GLN A 861 -38.91 21.56 -20.79
N GLU A 862 -39.72 20.75 -20.09
CA GLU A 862 -40.18 21.04 -18.73
C GLU A 862 -39.01 21.18 -17.75
N MET A 863 -37.99 20.33 -17.86
CA MET A 863 -36.77 20.41 -17.04
C MET A 863 -35.95 21.68 -17.35
N VAL A 864 -35.89 22.10 -18.61
CA VAL A 864 -35.26 23.36 -19.01
C VAL A 864 -36.04 24.55 -18.43
N ASP A 865 -37.37 24.55 -18.55
CA ASP A 865 -38.23 25.61 -18.03
C ASP A 865 -38.18 25.65 -16.49
N GLU A 866 -38.09 24.51 -15.82
CA GLU A 866 -37.87 24.41 -14.38
C GLU A 866 -36.60 25.16 -13.95
N VAL A 867 -35.46 24.98 -14.62
CA VAL A 867 -34.21 25.68 -14.29
C VAL A 867 -34.36 27.20 -14.56
N LYS A 868 -35.00 27.58 -15.67
CA LYS A 868 -35.23 28.99 -16.01
C LYS A 868 -36.09 29.69 -14.96
N ALA A 869 -37.21 29.08 -14.57
CA ALA A 869 -38.08 29.59 -13.52
C ALA A 869 -37.34 29.66 -12.16
N TYR A 870 -36.44 28.70 -11.90
CA TYR A 870 -35.65 28.68 -10.68
C TYR A 870 -34.64 29.84 -10.60
N GLY A 871 -34.07 30.27 -11.74
CA GLY A 871 -33.20 31.43 -11.85
C GLY A 871 -33.94 32.77 -11.96
N GLU A 872 -35.26 32.78 -12.25
CA GLU A 872 -36.02 34.00 -12.44
C GLU A 872 -36.00 34.91 -11.20
N GLY A 873 -35.88 36.21 -11.41
CA GLY A 873 -35.79 37.19 -10.33
C GLY A 873 -34.45 37.30 -9.61
N LYS A 874 -33.50 36.38 -9.86
CA LYS A 874 -32.13 36.48 -9.34
C LYS A 874 -31.32 37.43 -10.24
N PRO A 875 -30.34 38.20 -9.66
CA PRO A 875 -29.48 39.06 -10.46
C PRO A 875 -28.60 38.24 -11.44
N LEU A 876 -28.25 38.86 -12.56
CA LEU A 876 -27.35 38.26 -13.53
C LEU A 876 -25.89 38.37 -13.05
N PRO A 877 -24.99 37.44 -13.44
CA PRO A 877 -23.56 37.58 -13.19
C PRO A 877 -23.03 38.84 -13.89
N SER A 878 -22.16 39.59 -13.21
CA SER A 878 -21.49 40.75 -13.78
C SER A 878 -20.35 40.34 -14.73
N GLY A 879 -20.21 41.10 -15.85
CA GLY A 879 -19.15 40.87 -16.83
C GLY A 879 -19.33 39.59 -17.65
N GLY A 880 -18.46 39.35 -18.59
CA GLY A 880 -18.46 38.13 -19.42
C GLY A 880 -17.87 36.92 -18.69
N MET A 881 -18.54 36.34 -17.74
CA MET A 881 -18.11 35.19 -16.92
C MET A 881 -17.52 34.07 -17.79
N GLN A 882 -18.06 33.84 -18.98
CA GLN A 882 -17.60 32.85 -19.93
C GLN A 882 -16.19 33.13 -20.51
N TYR A 883 -15.66 34.33 -20.34
CA TYR A 883 -14.34 34.70 -20.87
C TYR A 883 -13.23 34.76 -19.81
N ILE A 884 -13.56 34.46 -18.57
CA ILE A 884 -12.58 34.50 -17.49
C ILE A 884 -11.52 33.39 -17.65
N SER A 885 -10.27 33.76 -17.39
CA SER A 885 -9.14 32.86 -17.27
C SER A 885 -8.29 33.25 -16.06
N ALA A 886 -7.33 32.45 -15.67
CA ALA A 886 -6.43 32.76 -14.56
C ALA A 886 -5.68 34.08 -14.76
N ASN A 887 -5.41 34.47 -16.02
CA ASN A 887 -4.74 35.74 -16.35
C ASN A 887 -5.65 36.96 -16.18
N SER A 888 -6.97 36.79 -16.18
CA SER A 888 -7.93 37.90 -16.09
C SER A 888 -8.61 38.00 -14.72
N VAL A 889 -8.30 37.12 -13.77
CA VAL A 889 -8.91 37.10 -12.44
C VAL A 889 -8.87 38.48 -11.77
N GLU A 890 -7.73 39.17 -11.77
CA GLU A 890 -7.58 40.47 -11.13
C GLU A 890 -8.44 41.57 -11.81
N ALA A 891 -8.63 41.50 -13.12
CA ALA A 891 -9.49 42.40 -13.85
C ALA A 891 -10.97 42.21 -13.46
N PHE A 892 -11.42 40.97 -13.30
CA PHE A 892 -12.77 40.64 -12.78
C PHE A 892 -12.95 41.04 -11.31
N LYS A 893 -11.96 40.77 -10.47
CA LYS A 893 -11.99 41.13 -9.04
C LYS A 893 -12.08 42.63 -8.84
N SER A 894 -11.29 43.41 -9.58
CA SER A 894 -11.27 44.88 -9.50
C SER A 894 -12.35 45.54 -10.37
N LYS A 895 -13.11 44.78 -11.14
CA LYS A 895 -14.12 45.30 -12.09
C LYS A 895 -13.51 46.32 -13.06
N SER A 896 -12.32 46.04 -13.55
CA SER A 896 -11.56 46.95 -14.42
C SER A 896 -12.19 47.04 -15.81
N ASN A 897 -12.37 48.23 -16.34
CA ASN A 897 -12.81 48.42 -17.70
C ASN A 897 -11.70 48.11 -18.72
N VAL A 898 -12.10 47.66 -19.91
CA VAL A 898 -11.20 47.58 -21.03
C VAL A 898 -10.80 49.00 -21.49
N GLU A 899 -9.52 49.26 -21.56
CA GLU A 899 -8.96 50.49 -22.10
C GLU A 899 -8.24 50.21 -23.40
N GLY A 900 -8.36 51.12 -24.37
CA GLY A 900 -7.62 51.01 -25.62
C GLY A 900 -7.98 52.12 -26.60
N THR A 901 -7.18 52.19 -27.70
CA THR A 901 -7.41 53.15 -28.76
C THR A 901 -7.94 52.46 -30.03
N PHE A 902 -9.13 52.80 -30.46
CA PHE A 902 -9.72 52.19 -31.65
C PHE A 902 -8.80 52.30 -32.87
N ASN A 903 -8.68 51.23 -33.66
CA ASN A 903 -7.77 51.04 -34.78
C ASN A 903 -6.26 51.23 -34.48
N SER A 904 -5.83 51.15 -33.23
CA SER A 904 -4.41 51.21 -32.84
C SER A 904 -3.98 49.96 -32.10
N GLY A 905 -2.72 49.60 -32.21
CA GLY A 905 -2.13 48.48 -31.49
C GLY A 905 -2.66 47.10 -31.90
N ILE A 906 -3.27 47.00 -33.09
CA ILE A 906 -3.71 45.73 -33.67
C ILE A 906 -2.98 45.52 -34.97
N THR A 907 -2.18 44.46 -35.10
CA THR A 907 -1.45 44.10 -36.32
C THR A 907 -2.02 42.81 -36.89
N LYS A 908 -2.38 42.83 -38.17
CA LYS A 908 -2.91 41.68 -38.88
C LYS A 908 -1.80 40.90 -39.55
N GLY A 909 -1.65 39.62 -39.25
CA GLY A 909 -0.86 38.64 -40.00
C GLY A 909 -1.70 37.91 -41.03
N THR A 910 -1.18 36.85 -41.64
CA THR A 910 -1.89 36.06 -42.66
C THR A 910 -3.05 35.29 -42.06
N ASP A 911 -2.84 34.73 -40.91
CA ASP A 911 -3.76 33.82 -40.17
C ASP A 911 -3.83 34.11 -38.67
N TYR A 912 -3.38 35.28 -38.23
CA TYR A 912 -3.42 35.70 -36.84
C TYR A 912 -3.54 37.23 -36.71
N VAL A 913 -3.93 37.68 -35.55
CA VAL A 913 -3.93 39.09 -35.14
C VAL A 913 -3.06 39.22 -33.87
N THR A 914 -2.15 40.16 -33.85
CA THR A 914 -1.38 40.50 -32.66
C THR A 914 -1.94 41.77 -32.03
N VAL A 915 -2.06 41.79 -30.73
CA VAL A 915 -2.57 42.93 -29.95
C VAL A 915 -1.45 43.48 -29.08
N ASP A 916 -1.27 44.78 -29.13
CA ASP A 916 -0.33 45.49 -28.25
C ASP A 916 -1.02 45.77 -26.89
N HIS A 917 -0.63 44.98 -25.87
CA HIS A 917 -1.18 45.14 -24.53
C HIS A 917 -0.74 46.41 -23.77
N ALA A 918 0.21 47.18 -24.33
CA ALA A 918 0.53 48.51 -23.81
C ALA A 918 -0.56 49.50 -24.19
N ILE A 919 -1.24 49.27 -25.33
CA ILE A 919 -2.35 50.13 -25.84
C ILE A 919 -3.68 49.58 -25.33
N TRP A 920 -3.88 48.26 -25.35
CA TRP A 920 -5.09 47.56 -24.96
C TRP A 920 -4.91 46.92 -23.60
N LYS A 921 -5.45 47.52 -22.53
CA LYS A 921 -5.40 47.02 -21.15
C LYS A 921 -6.68 46.34 -20.74
N ASN A 922 -6.57 45.42 -19.80
CA ASN A 922 -7.68 44.67 -19.21
C ASN A 922 -8.53 43.88 -20.21
N VAL A 923 -7.98 43.58 -21.38
CA VAL A 923 -8.65 42.76 -22.41
C VAL A 923 -8.64 41.31 -21.98
N VAL A 924 -9.81 40.70 -21.89
CA VAL A 924 -9.94 39.28 -21.48
C VAL A 924 -10.16 38.34 -22.65
N ALA A 925 -10.82 38.80 -23.70
CA ALA A 925 -11.09 38.03 -24.92
C ALA A 925 -11.20 38.92 -26.13
N PHE A 926 -10.97 38.33 -27.32
CA PHE A 926 -11.28 38.93 -28.61
C PHE A 926 -12.34 38.09 -29.30
N GLU A 927 -13.37 38.79 -29.86
CA GLU A 927 -14.39 38.18 -30.69
C GLU A 927 -14.24 38.66 -32.12
N THR A 928 -14.33 37.75 -33.07
CA THR A 928 -14.32 38.06 -34.52
C THR A 928 -15.72 37.86 -35.10
N TYR A 929 -16.14 38.84 -35.87
CA TYR A 929 -17.48 38.85 -36.50
C TYR A 929 -17.40 38.98 -38.03
N LYS A 930 -18.27 38.23 -38.70
CA LYS A 930 -18.60 38.44 -40.11
C LYS A 930 -20.03 39.05 -40.16
N GLY A 931 -20.10 40.38 -40.32
CA GLY A 931 -21.34 41.07 -40.18
C GLY A 931 -21.84 41.06 -38.70
N LYS A 932 -22.90 40.32 -38.41
CA LYS A 932 -23.44 40.10 -37.05
C LYS A 932 -23.15 38.70 -36.53
N GLU A 933 -22.59 37.83 -37.35
CA GLU A 933 -22.30 36.46 -37.01
C GLU A 933 -20.94 36.35 -36.31
N LEU A 934 -20.91 35.80 -35.12
CA LEU A 934 -19.72 35.51 -34.36
C LEU A 934 -18.99 34.34 -35.05
N THR A 935 -17.72 34.53 -35.42
CA THR A 935 -16.95 33.54 -36.19
C THR A 935 -15.72 32.94 -35.48
N ASP A 936 -15.21 33.63 -34.46
CA ASP A 936 -14.08 33.13 -33.65
C ASP A 936 -14.03 33.83 -32.28
N ILE A 937 -13.55 33.15 -31.28
CA ILE A 937 -13.29 33.65 -29.93
C ILE A 937 -11.86 33.23 -29.52
N CYS A 938 -11.07 34.17 -28.98
CA CYS A 938 -9.76 33.92 -28.44
C CYS A 938 -9.61 34.60 -27.07
N ILE A 939 -9.29 33.82 -26.06
CA ILE A 939 -9.00 34.31 -24.71
C ILE A 939 -7.54 34.77 -24.65
N VAL A 940 -7.31 35.91 -23.99
CA VAL A 940 -5.98 36.49 -23.86
C VAL A 940 -5.12 35.68 -22.89
N GLY A 941 -3.89 35.36 -23.29
CA GLY A 941 -2.88 34.73 -22.45
C GLY A 941 -3.09 33.25 -22.19
N THR A 942 -3.91 32.56 -22.99
CA THR A 942 -4.08 31.11 -22.92
C THR A 942 -3.35 30.37 -24.03
N GLY A 943 -2.99 29.11 -23.82
CA GLY A 943 -2.20 28.30 -24.74
C GLY A 943 -0.69 28.41 -24.52
N GLU A 944 0.12 27.72 -25.35
CA GLU A 944 1.58 27.68 -25.21
C GLU A 944 2.25 29.04 -25.49
N ASP A 945 1.66 29.84 -26.36
CA ASP A 945 2.17 31.17 -26.68
C ASP A 945 1.48 32.26 -25.86
N ARG A 946 1.93 32.40 -24.61
CA ARG A 946 1.37 33.38 -23.64
C ARG A 946 1.65 34.84 -24.00
N LYS A 947 2.50 35.11 -24.98
CA LYS A 947 2.96 36.46 -25.32
C LYS A 947 2.26 37.06 -26.56
N SER A 948 1.53 36.26 -27.33
CA SER A 948 0.79 36.74 -28.49
C SER A 948 -0.64 36.19 -28.50
N THR A 949 -1.62 37.06 -28.66
CA THR A 949 -3.01 36.70 -28.90
C THR A 949 -3.20 36.43 -30.37
N ARG A 950 -3.32 35.14 -30.75
CA ARG A 950 -3.49 34.73 -32.16
C ARG A 950 -4.95 34.43 -32.45
N LEU A 951 -5.57 35.19 -33.34
CA LEU A 951 -6.90 34.99 -33.90
C LEU A 951 -6.79 34.38 -35.29
N ASN A 952 -7.67 33.46 -35.62
CA ASN A 952 -7.72 32.85 -36.95
C ASN A 952 -8.28 33.87 -37.97
N SER A 953 -7.48 34.34 -38.93
CA SER A 953 -7.73 35.50 -39.76
C SER A 953 -8.60 35.28 -40.99
N SER A 954 -9.09 34.07 -41.25
CA SER A 954 -9.79 33.76 -42.52
C SER A 954 -11.15 34.46 -42.72
N HIS A 955 -11.66 35.21 -41.71
CA HIS A 955 -12.97 35.80 -41.76
C HIS A 955 -13.08 37.24 -41.21
N TRP A 956 -12.01 37.99 -41.18
CA TRP A 956 -11.98 39.30 -40.59
C TRP A 956 -12.65 40.41 -41.43
N ASN A 957 -13.81 40.91 -41.01
CA ASN A 957 -14.38 42.13 -41.60
C ASN A 957 -14.80 43.22 -40.62
N LYS A 958 -14.93 42.98 -39.32
CA LYS A 958 -15.09 44.01 -38.26
C LYS A 958 -14.95 43.32 -36.89
N SER A 959 -14.11 43.83 -36.01
CA SER A 959 -14.08 43.42 -34.57
C SER A 959 -15.06 44.28 -33.79
N ARG A 960 -15.86 43.64 -32.95
CA ARG A 960 -16.59 44.29 -31.82
C ARG A 960 -15.95 43.85 -30.54
N MET A 961 -15.58 44.77 -29.68
CA MET A 961 -15.17 44.43 -28.32
C MET A 961 -16.42 44.34 -27.43
N PRO A 962 -16.44 43.42 -26.43
CA PRO A 962 -17.52 43.43 -25.45
C PRO A 962 -17.53 44.81 -24.79
N SER A 963 -18.69 45.44 -24.78
CA SER A 963 -18.89 46.61 -23.96
C SER A 963 -18.90 46.21 -22.51
N SER A 964 -17.93 46.75 -21.75
CA SER A 964 -17.79 46.80 -20.28
C SER A 964 -18.32 45.61 -19.47
N ALA A 965 -17.45 45.10 -18.67
CA ALA A 965 -17.80 44.20 -17.53
C ALA A 965 -18.74 44.89 -16.56
#